data_f1b1bd1919c419d603e7170cfc941403
#
_entry.id   f1b1bd1919c419d603e7170cfc941403
#
_cell.length_a   1.000
_cell.length_b   1.000
_cell.length_c   1.000
_cell.angle_alpha   90.00
_cell.angle_beta   90.00
_cell.angle_gamma   90.00
#
_symmetry.space_group_name_H-M   'P 1'
#
loop_
_entity.id
_entity.type
_entity.pdbx_description
1 polymer ?
#
loop_
_entity_poly.entity_id
_entity_poly.type
_entity_poly.pdbx_seq_one_letter_code
_entity_poly.pdbx_strand_id
1 'polypeptide(L)'
;MNLEYPYNYENVEDMASKYLPEEQIEIIRKAYEFAKIAHEGQFRKSGDPYILHPVQVAGILTELKLDYATICAGFLHDVVEDTKYTFDDIKETFGEDIAVIVDGVTKLDKVKFRSKKQSQAENHRKLFVSIAKDLRVIFVKLADRLHNMRTMKYMREEKQREISSETLEIYAPLAHRLGISSVKWELEDTSLRYLHPSQYFSIVGMMKQKRSAREESIKDACSSITSILADNNIKAQVTGRPKHIYSIYKKMVKQNKTFDQIYDLLAVRVLVDSVADCYATLGLVNNLWVPIPGRIKDYIAMPKPNMYQSLHTTVIAPDGQTLEVQIRTYEMHEIAEKGIAAHWAYKEGKKVNKNNNFYEKLNWFQKIAENDETEATAESFMESLKVDLLSDKIYVFTPNSDIIELPKGSCIVDFAYAIHSEVGNKMVGATVNDKIEPFDYVLSTGEICDIRTSKNSTGPKRSWLEIATSSQTKSKIKAFFKKAAREENLVKGEILLKDEIKANNFDIDEVLTEENIAIALNKYKFANLEEMYVAIGYGGITANKVFARLTEKIRKEKMTQAKIEKLFNAEETKKIVTETGVYVKGVDNILVRLSKCCQPIPGDDIVGFITKGRGVTVHRNNCPNLSEEDNARLLDVEWVESLNARRYSVTLQIHAFDRELLLQNVLLTLSESRVEIKKLNSESKADKTCVIMIGIYVKNVNECDYMIKKLRQIQDVYSVERIVK
;
A
#
# COMPACT_ATOMS: atom_id res chain seq x y z
N MET A 1 -6.71 29.49 -28.89
CA MET A 1 -5.83 28.33 -28.78
C MET A 1 -6.67 27.13 -28.39
N ASN A 2 -6.49 26.00 -29.06
CA ASN A 2 -7.15 24.75 -28.67
C ASN A 2 -6.47 24.22 -27.42
N LEU A 3 -7.14 24.27 -26.26
CA LEU A 3 -6.58 23.85 -24.96
C LEU A 3 -6.25 22.34 -24.92
N GLU A 4 -6.75 21.56 -25.87
CA GLU A 4 -6.50 20.10 -25.91
C GLU A 4 -5.13 19.80 -26.51
N TYR A 5 -4.71 20.53 -27.54
CA TYR A 5 -3.44 20.32 -28.23
C TYR A 5 -2.71 21.66 -28.42
N PRO A 6 -2.24 22.30 -27.32
CA PRO A 6 -1.55 23.58 -27.39
C PRO A 6 -0.15 23.51 -28.02
N TYR A 7 0.47 22.31 -28.06
CA TYR A 7 1.83 22.11 -28.55
C TYR A 7 1.87 21.27 -29.82
N ASN A 8 2.75 21.64 -30.75
CA ASN A 8 3.29 20.76 -31.79
C ASN A 8 4.76 20.47 -31.48
N TYR A 9 5.39 19.57 -32.24
CA TYR A 9 6.79 19.20 -31.99
C TYR A 9 7.71 20.42 -32.12
N GLU A 10 7.53 21.25 -33.16
CA GLU A 10 8.35 22.42 -33.42
C GLU A 10 8.29 23.43 -32.25
N ASN A 11 7.12 23.61 -31.63
CA ASN A 11 6.99 24.45 -30.44
C ASN A 11 7.76 23.88 -29.26
N VAL A 12 7.73 22.54 -29.05
CA VAL A 12 8.47 21.88 -27.96
C VAL A 12 9.97 22.06 -28.16
N GLU A 13 10.47 21.85 -29.38
CA GLU A 13 11.87 22.04 -29.74
C GLU A 13 12.32 23.51 -29.55
N ASP A 14 11.55 24.49 -30.02
CA ASP A 14 11.82 25.93 -29.84
C ASP A 14 11.82 26.34 -28.35
N MET A 15 10.89 25.81 -27.57
CA MET A 15 10.88 26.07 -26.12
C MET A 15 12.07 25.45 -25.41
N ALA A 16 12.45 24.24 -25.77
CA ALA A 16 13.57 23.51 -25.15
C ALA A 16 14.92 24.17 -25.49
N SER A 17 15.12 24.60 -26.75
CA SER A 17 16.35 25.25 -27.22
C SER A 17 16.66 26.57 -26.52
N LYS A 18 15.67 27.21 -25.87
CA LYS A 18 15.89 28.44 -25.10
C LYS A 18 16.68 28.23 -23.80
N TYR A 19 16.81 26.98 -23.33
CA TYR A 19 17.47 26.70 -22.04
C TYR A 19 18.31 25.41 -22.04
N LEU A 20 18.21 24.55 -23.05
CA LEU A 20 19.01 23.32 -23.18
C LEU A 20 20.07 23.48 -24.30
N PRO A 21 21.24 22.84 -24.17
CA PRO A 21 22.26 22.83 -25.23
C PRO A 21 21.83 21.95 -26.41
N GLU A 22 22.40 22.24 -27.61
CA GLU A 22 22.03 21.58 -28.86
C GLU A 22 22.20 20.05 -28.81
N GLU A 23 23.23 19.55 -28.13
CA GLU A 23 23.46 18.11 -27.96
C GLU A 23 22.27 17.41 -27.28
N GLN A 24 21.66 18.05 -26.31
CA GLN A 24 20.47 17.54 -25.62
C GLN A 24 19.21 17.68 -26.46
N ILE A 25 19.10 18.70 -27.30
CA ILE A 25 18.01 18.87 -28.26
C ILE A 25 18.01 17.74 -29.29
N GLU A 26 19.22 17.31 -29.74
CA GLU A 26 19.32 16.15 -30.64
C GLU A 26 18.79 14.87 -30.02
N ILE A 27 18.99 14.65 -28.73
CA ILE A 27 18.46 13.46 -28.04
C ILE A 27 16.93 13.56 -27.94
N ILE A 28 16.39 14.74 -27.64
CA ILE A 28 14.93 15.00 -27.64
C ILE A 28 14.33 14.72 -29.02
N ARG A 29 15.00 15.15 -30.11
CA ARG A 29 14.57 14.88 -31.49
C ARG A 29 14.53 13.39 -31.78
N LYS A 30 15.56 12.64 -31.38
CA LYS A 30 15.59 11.17 -31.51
C LYS A 30 14.46 10.51 -30.73
N ALA A 31 14.16 10.97 -29.52
CA ALA A 31 13.08 10.42 -28.70
C ALA A 31 11.70 10.66 -29.35
N TYR A 32 11.46 11.84 -29.93
CA TYR A 32 10.25 12.12 -30.70
C TYR A 32 10.09 11.21 -31.92
N GLU A 33 11.14 11.10 -32.77
CA GLU A 33 11.07 10.27 -33.96
C GLU A 33 10.88 8.79 -33.61
N PHE A 34 11.54 8.31 -32.55
CA PHE A 34 11.35 6.96 -32.04
C PHE A 34 9.91 6.71 -31.59
N ALA A 35 9.33 7.62 -30.78
CA ALA A 35 7.95 7.53 -30.32
C ALA A 35 6.95 7.58 -31.50
N LYS A 36 7.21 8.42 -32.50
CA LYS A 36 6.40 8.54 -33.72
C LYS A 36 6.35 7.25 -34.52
N ILE A 37 7.49 6.59 -34.70
CA ILE A 37 7.58 5.27 -35.35
C ILE A 37 6.91 4.20 -34.50
N ALA A 38 7.14 4.21 -33.19
CA ALA A 38 6.58 3.21 -32.28
C ALA A 38 5.05 3.22 -32.24
N HIS A 39 4.43 4.40 -32.32
CA HIS A 39 2.98 4.59 -32.32
C HIS A 39 2.36 4.74 -33.72
N GLU A 40 3.09 4.41 -34.76
CA GLU A 40 2.58 4.48 -36.14
C GLU A 40 1.31 3.60 -36.30
N GLY A 41 0.24 4.18 -36.86
CA GLY A 41 -1.02 3.47 -37.06
C GLY A 41 -1.90 3.37 -35.81
N GLN A 42 -1.47 3.88 -34.65
CA GLN A 42 -2.29 3.95 -33.46
C GLN A 42 -3.07 5.27 -33.40
N PHE A 43 -4.33 5.18 -32.90
CA PHE A 43 -5.23 6.33 -32.77
C PHE A 43 -5.80 6.41 -31.35
N ARG A 44 -6.01 7.62 -30.88
CA ARG A 44 -6.72 7.88 -29.62
C ARG A 44 -8.24 7.72 -29.79
N LYS A 45 -9.00 7.73 -28.68
CA LYS A 45 -10.48 7.69 -28.71
C LYS A 45 -11.11 8.91 -29.37
N SER A 46 -10.37 10.00 -29.50
CA SER A 46 -10.76 11.19 -30.29
C SER A 46 -10.72 10.97 -31.79
N GLY A 47 -10.03 9.93 -32.27
CA GLY A 47 -9.71 9.66 -33.67
C GLY A 47 -8.39 10.31 -34.12
N ASP A 48 -7.71 11.04 -33.26
CA ASP A 48 -6.43 11.69 -33.56
C ASP A 48 -5.27 10.68 -33.50
N PRO A 49 -4.16 10.89 -34.27
CA PRO A 49 -2.96 10.06 -34.15
C PRO A 49 -2.41 10.03 -32.71
N TYR A 50 -1.98 8.85 -32.24
CA TYR A 50 -1.56 8.65 -30.85
C TYR A 50 -0.37 9.55 -30.47
N ILE A 51 0.57 9.79 -31.39
CA ILE A 51 1.78 10.60 -31.16
C ILE A 51 1.48 12.01 -30.64
N LEU A 52 0.30 12.56 -30.91
CA LEU A 52 -0.09 13.87 -30.38
C LEU A 52 -0.08 13.90 -28.84
N HIS A 53 -0.38 12.76 -28.20
CA HIS A 53 -0.35 12.68 -26.73
C HIS A 53 1.06 12.84 -26.16
N PRO A 54 2.05 12.05 -26.53
CA PRO A 54 3.43 12.25 -26.12
C PRO A 54 3.97 13.66 -26.40
N VAL A 55 3.60 14.27 -27.52
CA VAL A 55 3.96 15.67 -27.83
C VAL A 55 3.39 16.63 -26.80
N GLN A 56 2.13 16.47 -26.40
CA GLN A 56 1.55 17.34 -25.37
C GLN A 56 2.21 17.13 -24.01
N VAL A 57 2.48 15.87 -23.63
CA VAL A 57 3.18 15.55 -22.38
C VAL A 57 4.57 16.20 -22.36
N ALA A 58 5.36 16.02 -23.42
CA ALA A 58 6.67 16.66 -23.56
C ALA A 58 6.57 18.20 -23.53
N GLY A 59 5.57 18.77 -24.18
CA GLY A 59 5.31 20.22 -24.17
C GLY A 59 5.06 20.77 -22.76
N ILE A 60 4.23 20.09 -21.96
CA ILE A 60 4.00 20.44 -20.55
C ILE A 60 5.29 20.38 -19.73
N LEU A 61 6.11 19.34 -19.94
CA LEU A 61 7.40 19.18 -19.24
C LEU A 61 8.39 20.27 -19.63
N THR A 62 8.41 20.65 -20.90
CA THR A 62 9.25 21.74 -21.44
C THR A 62 8.81 23.11 -20.89
N GLU A 63 7.50 23.37 -20.76
CA GLU A 63 6.97 24.59 -20.13
C GLU A 63 7.41 24.71 -18.66
N LEU A 64 7.48 23.57 -17.96
CA LEU A 64 8.03 23.49 -16.60
C LEU A 64 9.56 23.68 -16.54
N LYS A 65 10.24 23.75 -17.69
CA LYS A 65 11.71 23.88 -17.85
C LYS A 65 12.48 22.73 -17.22
N LEU A 66 12.04 21.49 -17.44
CA LEU A 66 12.69 20.27 -16.96
C LEU A 66 13.86 19.86 -17.84
N ASP A 67 14.71 18.96 -17.35
CA ASP A 67 15.88 18.44 -18.04
C ASP A 67 15.49 17.59 -19.27
N TYR A 68 16.46 17.41 -20.17
CA TYR A 68 16.26 16.67 -21.43
C TYR A 68 15.79 15.24 -21.21
N ALA A 69 16.31 14.55 -20.17
CA ALA A 69 15.95 13.17 -19.89
C ALA A 69 14.47 13.03 -19.50
N THR A 70 13.95 13.98 -18.72
CA THR A 70 12.52 14.04 -18.36
C THR A 70 11.65 14.33 -19.59
N ILE A 71 12.08 15.22 -20.48
CA ILE A 71 11.34 15.53 -21.73
C ILE A 71 11.34 14.30 -22.66
N CYS A 72 12.50 13.62 -22.82
CA CYS A 72 12.57 12.38 -23.59
C CYS A 72 11.65 11.31 -23.00
N ALA A 73 11.65 11.15 -21.68
CA ALA A 73 10.73 10.22 -21.02
C ALA A 73 9.25 10.60 -21.27
N GLY A 74 8.94 11.90 -21.39
CA GLY A 74 7.62 12.37 -21.79
C GLY A 74 7.20 11.91 -23.20
N PHE A 75 8.13 11.85 -24.17
CA PHE A 75 7.86 11.26 -25.49
C PHE A 75 7.73 9.75 -25.45
N LEU A 76 8.47 9.06 -24.57
CA LEU A 76 8.63 7.60 -24.58
C LEU A 76 7.76 6.88 -23.56
N HIS A 77 7.01 7.58 -22.70
CA HIS A 77 6.35 7.01 -21.51
C HIS A 77 5.34 5.88 -21.80
N ASP A 78 4.64 5.96 -22.93
CA ASP A 78 3.67 4.95 -23.36
C ASP A 78 4.26 3.89 -24.31
N VAL A 79 5.51 4.08 -24.81
CA VAL A 79 6.11 3.18 -25.78
C VAL A 79 6.25 1.75 -25.25
N VAL A 80 6.70 1.57 -24.01
CA VAL A 80 6.85 0.25 -23.38
C VAL A 80 5.50 -0.38 -23.01
N GLU A 81 4.48 0.45 -22.71
CA GLU A 81 3.13 -0.02 -22.33
C GLU A 81 2.32 -0.44 -23.59
N ASP A 82 2.32 0.39 -24.63
CA ASP A 82 1.37 0.29 -25.75
C ASP A 82 1.98 -0.22 -27.06
N THR A 83 3.29 -0.56 -27.07
CA THR A 83 3.97 -1.03 -28.29
C THR A 83 4.79 -2.31 -28.06
N LYS A 84 5.48 -2.76 -29.09
CA LYS A 84 6.34 -3.96 -29.04
C LYS A 84 7.70 -3.74 -28.36
N TYR A 85 8.09 -2.49 -28.13
CA TYR A 85 9.38 -2.16 -27.55
C TYR A 85 9.41 -2.42 -26.04
N THR A 86 10.58 -2.84 -25.54
CA THR A 86 10.81 -3.22 -24.15
C THR A 86 11.62 -2.16 -23.41
N PHE A 87 11.76 -2.34 -22.09
CA PHE A 87 12.67 -1.53 -21.28
C PHE A 87 14.12 -1.57 -21.79
N ASP A 88 14.58 -2.77 -22.20
CA ASP A 88 15.95 -2.96 -22.68
C ASP A 88 16.18 -2.21 -24.00
N ASP A 89 15.20 -2.17 -24.91
CA ASP A 89 15.29 -1.40 -26.15
C ASP A 89 15.44 0.10 -25.87
N ILE A 90 14.71 0.63 -24.90
CA ILE A 90 14.83 2.05 -24.48
C ILE A 90 16.19 2.29 -23.84
N LYS A 91 16.66 1.36 -22.98
CA LYS A 91 17.96 1.47 -22.31
C LYS A 91 19.13 1.45 -23.30
N GLU A 92 19.09 0.58 -24.30
CA GLU A 92 20.12 0.51 -25.33
C GLU A 92 20.15 1.76 -26.23
N THR A 93 18.98 2.33 -26.54
CA THR A 93 18.87 3.47 -27.47
C THR A 93 19.11 4.83 -26.80
N PHE A 94 18.63 5.03 -25.57
CA PHE A 94 18.61 6.32 -24.89
C PHE A 94 19.37 6.36 -23.56
N GLY A 95 19.88 5.22 -23.11
CA GLY A 95 20.61 5.09 -21.84
C GLY A 95 19.73 4.77 -20.64
N GLU A 96 20.39 4.40 -19.54
CA GLU A 96 19.73 3.94 -18.32
C GLU A 96 18.91 5.04 -17.63
N ASP A 97 19.38 6.27 -17.66
CA ASP A 97 18.74 7.43 -17.00
C ASP A 97 17.33 7.65 -17.54
N ILE A 98 17.13 7.67 -18.85
CA ILE A 98 15.81 7.83 -19.48
C ILE A 98 14.96 6.58 -19.28
N ALA A 99 15.55 5.38 -19.42
CA ALA A 99 14.85 4.11 -19.29
C ALA A 99 14.23 3.92 -17.89
N VAL A 100 14.94 4.30 -16.83
CA VAL A 100 14.45 4.22 -15.44
C VAL A 100 13.23 5.12 -15.21
N ILE A 101 13.22 6.34 -15.80
CA ILE A 101 12.06 7.23 -15.70
C ILE A 101 10.86 6.61 -16.42
N VAL A 102 11.06 6.07 -17.63
CA VAL A 102 10.00 5.43 -18.43
C VAL A 102 9.43 4.21 -17.69
N ASP A 103 10.26 3.32 -17.12
CA ASP A 103 9.77 2.18 -16.32
C ASP A 103 8.98 2.62 -15.09
N GLY A 104 9.44 3.68 -14.43
CA GLY A 104 8.75 4.25 -13.25
C GLY A 104 7.33 4.74 -13.54
N VAL A 105 7.05 5.17 -14.77
CA VAL A 105 5.73 5.64 -15.21
C VAL A 105 4.85 4.49 -15.72
N THR A 106 5.45 3.42 -16.24
CA THR A 106 4.77 2.26 -16.86
C THR A 106 3.99 1.44 -15.83
N LYS A 107 2.76 1.01 -16.17
CA LYS A 107 1.89 0.20 -15.29
C LYS A 107 2.33 -1.27 -15.22
N LEU A 108 1.79 -1.98 -14.21
CA LEU A 108 2.03 -3.42 -13.97
C LEU A 108 1.03 -4.29 -14.76
N ASP A 109 0.98 -4.17 -16.09
CA ASP A 109 -0.05 -4.85 -16.88
C ASP A 109 0.15 -6.38 -17.03
N LYS A 110 1.35 -6.89 -16.78
CA LYS A 110 1.69 -8.33 -16.92
C LYS A 110 1.30 -9.19 -15.70
N VAL A 111 0.79 -8.60 -14.62
CA VAL A 111 0.42 -9.31 -13.38
C VAL A 111 -1.10 -9.51 -13.35
N LYS A 112 -1.55 -10.76 -13.18
CA LYS A 112 -2.99 -11.06 -12.98
C LYS A 112 -3.40 -10.73 -11.54
N PHE A 113 -4.16 -9.67 -11.36
CA PHE A 113 -4.72 -9.27 -10.07
C PHE A 113 -6.10 -9.89 -9.84
N ARG A 114 -6.45 -10.09 -8.56
CA ARG A 114 -7.76 -10.66 -8.16
C ARG A 114 -8.93 -9.69 -8.37
N SER A 115 -8.66 -8.37 -8.35
CA SER A 115 -9.66 -7.34 -8.56
C SER A 115 -9.05 -6.10 -9.22
N LYS A 116 -9.90 -5.28 -9.89
CA LYS A 116 -9.52 -3.98 -10.46
C LYS A 116 -8.98 -3.03 -9.38
N LYS A 117 -9.55 -3.08 -8.16
CA LYS A 117 -9.14 -2.26 -7.03
C LYS A 117 -7.73 -2.59 -6.55
N GLN A 118 -7.39 -3.88 -6.51
CA GLN A 118 -6.04 -4.35 -6.18
C GLN A 118 -5.03 -3.94 -7.24
N SER A 119 -5.36 -4.10 -8.53
CA SER A 119 -4.50 -3.65 -9.63
C SER A 119 -4.20 -2.16 -9.55
N GLN A 120 -5.20 -1.33 -9.26
CA GLN A 120 -5.03 0.11 -9.12
C GLN A 120 -4.14 0.47 -7.92
N ALA A 121 -4.32 -0.20 -6.78
CA ALA A 121 -3.50 0.02 -5.59
C ALA A 121 -2.03 -0.36 -5.83
N GLU A 122 -1.76 -1.50 -6.49
CA GLU A 122 -0.39 -1.92 -6.82
C GLU A 122 0.29 -1.00 -7.85
N ASN A 123 -0.46 -0.49 -8.83
CA ASN A 123 0.08 0.49 -9.78
C ASN A 123 0.47 1.80 -9.08
N HIS A 124 -0.34 2.29 -8.16
CA HIS A 124 0.03 3.44 -7.34
C HIS A 124 1.24 3.17 -6.45
N ARG A 125 1.29 1.98 -5.81
CA ARG A 125 2.43 1.56 -4.99
C ARG A 125 3.73 1.57 -5.80
N LYS A 126 3.75 0.94 -6.99
CA LYS A 126 4.90 1.00 -7.92
C LYS A 126 5.28 2.45 -8.23
N LEU A 127 4.30 3.30 -8.56
CA LEU A 127 4.54 4.71 -8.87
C LEU A 127 5.24 5.43 -7.71
N PHE A 128 4.75 5.29 -6.47
CA PHE A 128 5.35 5.98 -5.31
C PHE A 128 6.75 5.46 -4.97
N VAL A 129 6.99 4.16 -5.08
CA VAL A 129 8.33 3.57 -4.92
C VAL A 129 9.27 4.07 -6.02
N SER A 130 8.81 4.21 -7.25
CA SER A 130 9.60 4.76 -8.36
C SER A 130 9.91 6.25 -8.16
N ILE A 131 8.94 7.05 -7.67
CA ILE A 131 9.14 8.47 -7.32
C ILE A 131 10.19 8.62 -6.21
N ALA A 132 10.23 7.71 -5.24
CA ALA A 132 11.23 7.73 -4.18
C ALA A 132 12.65 7.47 -4.69
N LYS A 133 12.79 6.70 -5.78
CA LYS A 133 14.05 6.46 -6.48
C LYS A 133 14.43 7.63 -7.37
N ASP A 134 13.48 8.14 -8.16
CA ASP A 134 13.68 9.26 -9.07
C ASP A 134 12.42 10.16 -9.12
N LEU A 135 12.58 11.38 -8.62
CA LEU A 135 11.49 12.36 -8.56
C LEU A 135 10.97 12.77 -9.96
N ARG A 136 11.77 12.59 -11.03
CA ARG A 136 11.35 12.94 -12.39
C ARG A 136 10.15 12.14 -12.87
N VAL A 137 9.96 10.93 -12.35
CA VAL A 137 8.80 10.07 -12.64
C VAL A 137 7.48 10.79 -12.35
N ILE A 138 7.39 11.57 -11.25
CA ILE A 138 6.13 12.27 -10.92
C ILE A 138 5.81 13.41 -11.89
N PHE A 139 6.83 14.12 -12.42
CA PHE A 139 6.59 15.18 -13.38
C PHE A 139 6.00 14.62 -14.68
N VAL A 140 6.57 13.52 -15.20
CA VAL A 140 6.02 12.84 -16.38
C VAL A 140 4.59 12.37 -16.11
N LYS A 141 4.34 11.77 -14.93
CA LYS A 141 3.00 11.29 -14.58
C LYS A 141 1.97 12.39 -14.39
N LEU A 142 2.38 13.55 -13.83
CA LEU A 142 1.49 14.72 -13.73
C LEU A 142 1.18 15.34 -15.10
N ALA A 143 2.16 15.40 -16.00
CA ALA A 143 1.97 15.90 -17.37
C ALA A 143 1.05 14.96 -18.18
N ASP A 144 1.26 13.65 -18.10
CA ASP A 144 0.38 12.62 -18.65
C ASP A 144 -1.06 12.79 -18.14
N ARG A 145 -1.23 12.84 -16.82
CA ARG A 145 -2.54 13.03 -16.20
C ARG A 145 -3.21 14.32 -16.63
N LEU A 146 -2.47 15.42 -16.72
CA LEU A 146 -3.01 16.71 -17.15
C LEU A 146 -3.54 16.66 -18.57
N HIS A 147 -2.76 16.10 -19.52
CA HIS A 147 -3.24 15.97 -20.89
C HIS A 147 -4.42 14.99 -21.01
N ASN A 148 -4.42 13.89 -20.26
CA ASN A 148 -5.55 12.98 -20.19
C ASN A 148 -6.82 13.69 -19.67
N MET A 149 -6.69 14.60 -18.70
CA MET A 149 -7.83 15.42 -18.22
C MET A 149 -8.32 16.41 -19.26
N ARG A 150 -7.43 17.02 -20.06
CA ARG A 150 -7.80 17.93 -21.18
C ARG A 150 -8.63 17.22 -22.25
N THR A 151 -8.35 15.94 -22.50
CA THR A 151 -9.04 15.11 -23.52
C THR A 151 -10.17 14.23 -22.94
N MET A 152 -10.58 14.45 -21.69
CA MET A 152 -11.53 13.61 -20.95
C MET A 152 -12.92 13.51 -21.60
N LYS A 153 -13.32 14.50 -22.38
CA LYS A 153 -14.64 14.54 -23.07
C LYS A 153 -14.89 13.35 -24.00
N TYR A 154 -13.85 12.69 -24.50
CA TYR A 154 -13.95 11.53 -25.38
C TYR A 154 -14.11 10.20 -24.61
N MET A 155 -14.08 10.23 -23.29
CA MET A 155 -14.27 9.05 -22.44
C MET A 155 -15.74 8.88 -22.05
N ARG A 156 -16.14 7.64 -21.71
CA ARG A 156 -17.47 7.35 -21.13
C ARG A 156 -17.63 8.02 -19.76
N GLU A 157 -18.84 8.44 -19.40
CA GLU A 157 -19.12 9.16 -18.15
C GLU A 157 -18.59 8.43 -16.89
N GLU A 158 -18.73 7.12 -16.84
CA GLU A 158 -18.26 6.28 -15.73
C GLU A 158 -16.74 6.43 -15.55
N LYS A 159 -15.99 6.39 -16.66
CA LYS A 159 -14.55 6.60 -16.69
C LYS A 159 -14.15 8.04 -16.38
N GLN A 160 -14.92 9.02 -16.85
CA GLN A 160 -14.70 10.43 -16.52
C GLN A 160 -14.76 10.64 -15.00
N ARG A 161 -15.77 10.08 -14.33
CA ARG A 161 -15.91 10.17 -12.87
C ARG A 161 -14.79 9.44 -12.13
N GLU A 162 -14.46 8.20 -12.53
CA GLU A 162 -13.38 7.40 -11.91
C GLU A 162 -12.03 8.15 -11.96
N ILE A 163 -11.62 8.60 -13.16
CA ILE A 163 -10.34 9.29 -13.38
C ILE A 163 -10.33 10.65 -12.67
N SER A 164 -11.45 11.39 -12.68
CA SER A 164 -11.54 12.68 -12.01
C SER A 164 -11.49 12.56 -10.48
N SER A 165 -12.09 11.53 -9.90
CA SER A 165 -11.98 11.23 -8.45
C SER A 165 -10.54 10.92 -8.06
N GLU A 166 -9.89 10.01 -8.80
CA GLU A 166 -8.49 9.66 -8.61
C GLU A 166 -7.58 10.90 -8.73
N THR A 167 -7.86 11.76 -9.70
CA THR A 167 -7.09 13.00 -9.91
C THR A 167 -7.20 13.95 -8.72
N LEU A 168 -8.40 14.16 -8.16
CA LEU A 168 -8.60 14.99 -6.97
C LEU A 168 -8.03 14.37 -5.68
N GLU A 169 -8.05 13.05 -5.57
CA GLU A 169 -7.61 12.36 -4.36
C GLU A 169 -6.09 12.17 -4.30
N ILE A 170 -5.41 12.07 -5.45
CA ILE A 170 -3.99 11.71 -5.51
C ILE A 170 -3.17 12.77 -6.25
N TYR A 171 -3.47 13.04 -7.53
CA TYR A 171 -2.58 13.83 -8.39
C TYR A 171 -2.61 15.34 -8.08
N ALA A 172 -3.77 15.92 -7.82
CA ALA A 172 -3.87 17.33 -7.46
C ALA A 172 -3.22 17.64 -6.10
N PRO A 173 -3.37 16.83 -5.03
CA PRO A 173 -2.60 16.95 -3.80
C PRO A 173 -1.09 16.77 -3.99
N LEU A 174 -0.65 15.85 -4.85
CA LEU A 174 0.77 15.69 -5.20
C LEU A 174 1.34 16.94 -5.88
N ALA A 175 0.65 17.47 -6.90
CA ALA A 175 1.04 18.72 -7.55
C ALA A 175 1.08 19.88 -6.56
N HIS A 176 0.13 19.95 -5.62
CA HIS A 176 0.14 20.94 -4.54
C HIS A 176 1.34 20.82 -3.63
N ARG A 177 1.70 19.60 -3.21
CA ARG A 177 2.84 19.33 -2.33
C ARG A 177 4.17 19.66 -3.00
N LEU A 178 4.27 19.41 -4.30
CA LEU A 178 5.44 19.78 -5.11
C LEU A 178 5.48 21.28 -5.47
N GLY A 179 4.43 22.04 -5.16
CA GLY A 179 4.32 23.46 -5.44
C GLY A 179 3.98 23.81 -6.88
N ILE A 180 3.65 22.82 -7.76
CA ILE A 180 3.33 23.01 -9.18
C ILE A 180 1.89 23.52 -9.29
N SER A 181 1.71 24.82 -9.03
CA SER A 181 0.38 25.43 -8.95
C SER A 181 -0.35 25.42 -10.27
N SER A 182 0.32 25.63 -11.39
CA SER A 182 -0.26 25.62 -12.74
C SER A 182 -0.97 24.31 -13.05
N VAL A 183 -0.29 23.18 -12.85
CA VAL A 183 -0.84 21.84 -13.05
C VAL A 183 -1.95 21.54 -12.03
N LYS A 184 -1.73 21.84 -10.75
CA LYS A 184 -2.72 21.62 -9.69
C LYS A 184 -4.07 22.23 -10.02
N TRP A 185 -4.09 23.51 -10.38
CA TRP A 185 -5.35 24.22 -10.57
C TRP A 185 -6.14 23.69 -11.77
N GLU A 186 -5.44 23.36 -12.85
CA GLU A 186 -6.10 22.81 -14.03
C GLU A 186 -6.66 21.40 -13.76
N LEU A 187 -5.92 20.56 -13.01
CA LEU A 187 -6.40 19.26 -12.56
C LEU A 187 -7.65 19.37 -11.66
N GLU A 188 -7.63 20.31 -10.69
CA GLU A 188 -8.76 20.54 -9.78
C GLU A 188 -10.00 21.05 -10.53
N ASP A 189 -9.87 22.06 -11.38
CA ASP A 189 -10.99 22.67 -12.12
C ASP A 189 -11.61 21.69 -13.11
N THR A 190 -10.76 20.94 -13.85
CA THR A 190 -11.22 19.94 -14.81
C THR A 190 -11.90 18.77 -14.11
N SER A 191 -11.36 18.30 -12.99
CA SER A 191 -11.99 17.23 -12.21
C SER A 191 -13.35 17.64 -11.65
N LEU A 192 -13.49 18.87 -11.14
CA LEU A 192 -14.76 19.39 -10.67
C LEU A 192 -15.82 19.41 -11.78
N ARG A 193 -15.42 19.78 -13.00
CA ARG A 193 -16.31 19.82 -14.17
C ARG A 193 -16.96 18.47 -14.45
N TYR A 194 -16.26 17.36 -14.26
CA TYR A 194 -16.78 16.02 -14.53
C TYR A 194 -17.41 15.34 -13.30
N LEU A 195 -16.99 15.68 -12.08
CA LEU A 195 -17.58 15.11 -10.86
C LEU A 195 -18.86 15.83 -10.46
N HIS A 196 -18.87 17.16 -10.55
CA HIS A 196 -19.97 18.02 -10.12
C HIS A 196 -20.32 19.07 -11.18
N PRO A 197 -20.81 18.67 -12.38
CA PRO A 197 -21.01 19.57 -13.50
C PRO A 197 -22.01 20.70 -13.19
N SER A 198 -23.09 20.42 -12.47
CA SER A 198 -24.09 21.43 -12.08
C SER A 198 -23.46 22.56 -11.25
N GLN A 199 -22.66 22.23 -10.23
CA GLN A 199 -21.96 23.20 -9.39
C GLN A 199 -20.89 23.96 -10.17
N TYR A 200 -20.11 23.25 -11.02
CA TYR A 200 -19.12 23.87 -11.89
C TYR A 200 -19.73 24.93 -12.78
N PHE A 201 -20.75 24.58 -13.56
CA PHE A 201 -21.40 25.54 -14.49
C PHE A 201 -22.18 26.64 -13.79
N SER A 202 -22.74 26.37 -12.57
CA SER A 202 -23.34 27.41 -11.74
C SER A 202 -22.31 28.46 -11.34
N ILE A 203 -21.12 28.05 -10.86
CA ILE A 203 -20.03 28.97 -10.48
C ILE A 203 -19.56 29.76 -11.71
N VAL A 204 -19.35 29.06 -12.85
CA VAL A 204 -18.98 29.73 -14.14
C VAL A 204 -20.02 30.77 -14.55
N GLY A 205 -21.32 30.46 -14.43
CA GLY A 205 -22.42 31.39 -14.69
C GLY A 205 -22.37 32.64 -13.81
N MET A 206 -22.21 32.44 -12.48
CA MET A 206 -22.07 33.55 -11.50
C MET A 206 -20.81 34.40 -11.77
N MET A 207 -19.71 33.76 -12.19
CA MET A 207 -18.49 34.47 -12.57
C MET A 207 -18.69 35.30 -13.84
N LYS A 208 -19.42 34.79 -14.83
CA LYS A 208 -19.72 35.53 -16.09
C LYS A 208 -20.62 36.72 -15.89
N GLN A 209 -21.68 36.59 -15.08
CA GLN A 209 -22.64 37.68 -14.84
C GLN A 209 -22.01 38.96 -14.27
N LYS A 210 -20.94 38.81 -13.47
CA LYS A 210 -20.24 39.95 -12.82
C LYS A 210 -18.90 40.28 -13.54
N ARG A 211 -18.67 39.76 -14.75
CA ARG A 211 -17.35 39.81 -15.40
C ARG A 211 -16.95 41.21 -15.82
N SER A 212 -17.83 41.95 -16.52
CA SER A 212 -17.52 43.28 -17.06
C SER A 212 -17.19 44.30 -15.98
N ALA A 213 -18.02 44.38 -14.95
CA ALA A 213 -17.76 45.25 -13.79
C ALA A 213 -16.46 44.91 -13.06
N ARG A 214 -16.16 43.62 -12.94
CA ARG A 214 -14.92 43.16 -12.29
C ARG A 214 -13.66 43.41 -13.13
N GLU A 215 -13.74 43.24 -14.44
CA GLU A 215 -12.62 43.54 -15.35
C GLU A 215 -12.26 45.01 -15.32
N GLU A 216 -13.26 45.90 -15.23
CA GLU A 216 -13.06 47.33 -15.07
C GLU A 216 -12.42 47.67 -13.73
N SER A 217 -12.98 47.18 -12.60
CA SER A 217 -12.41 47.39 -11.27
C SER A 217 -10.97 46.83 -11.13
N ILE A 218 -10.67 45.68 -11.73
CA ILE A 218 -9.31 45.13 -11.73
C ILE A 218 -8.37 46.02 -12.55
N LYS A 219 -8.81 46.48 -13.72
CA LYS A 219 -8.01 47.35 -14.59
C LYS A 219 -7.68 48.67 -13.91
N ASP A 220 -8.65 49.28 -13.25
CA ASP A 220 -8.46 50.52 -12.49
C ASP A 220 -7.51 50.31 -11.29
N ALA A 221 -7.70 49.22 -10.58
CA ALA A 221 -6.80 48.84 -9.46
C ALA A 221 -5.37 48.58 -9.96
N CYS A 222 -5.18 47.88 -11.09
CA CYS A 222 -3.87 47.66 -11.67
C CYS A 222 -3.22 48.98 -12.11
N SER A 223 -3.98 49.88 -12.71
CA SER A 223 -3.49 51.20 -13.12
C SER A 223 -3.06 52.04 -11.94
N SER A 224 -3.86 52.10 -10.89
CA SER A 224 -3.55 52.84 -9.65
C SER A 224 -2.31 52.31 -8.94
N ILE A 225 -2.18 50.97 -8.81
CA ILE A 225 -0.99 50.36 -8.21
C ILE A 225 0.25 50.63 -9.10
N THR A 226 0.12 50.52 -10.42
CA THR A 226 1.24 50.77 -11.34
C THR A 226 1.74 52.23 -11.22
N SER A 227 0.82 53.21 -11.15
CA SER A 227 1.16 54.61 -11.00
C SER A 227 1.92 54.88 -9.70
N ILE A 228 1.37 54.41 -8.55
CA ILE A 228 2.02 54.67 -7.25
C ILE A 228 3.41 54.00 -7.15
N LEU A 229 3.60 52.84 -7.75
CA LEU A 229 4.89 52.17 -7.80
C LEU A 229 5.90 52.89 -8.67
N ALA A 230 5.45 53.40 -9.84
CA ALA A 230 6.29 54.21 -10.72
C ALA A 230 6.74 55.54 -10.06
N ASP A 231 5.81 56.22 -9.36
CA ASP A 231 6.10 57.45 -8.60
C ASP A 231 7.15 57.24 -7.49
N ASN A 232 7.24 56.00 -6.98
CA ASN A 232 8.23 55.61 -5.96
C ASN A 232 9.46 54.86 -6.55
N ASN A 233 9.69 54.92 -7.85
CA ASN A 233 10.80 54.27 -8.57
C ASN A 233 10.86 52.74 -8.39
N ILE A 234 9.75 52.06 -8.11
CA ILE A 234 9.69 50.60 -8.01
C ILE A 234 9.24 50.04 -9.37
N LYS A 235 10.12 49.27 -9.99
CA LYS A 235 9.78 48.52 -11.21
C LYS A 235 8.88 47.33 -10.85
N ALA A 236 7.70 47.30 -11.45
CA ALA A 236 6.75 46.22 -11.16
C ALA A 236 5.91 45.84 -12.39
N GLN A 237 5.54 44.58 -12.44
CA GLN A 237 4.51 44.07 -13.34
C GLN A 237 3.24 43.82 -12.53
N VAL A 238 2.17 44.55 -12.86
CA VAL A 238 0.88 44.45 -12.17
C VAL A 238 -0.12 43.80 -13.08
N THR A 239 -0.73 42.68 -12.64
CA THR A 239 -1.69 41.89 -13.42
C THR A 239 -2.87 41.44 -12.58
N GLY A 240 -4.06 41.43 -13.18
CA GLY A 240 -5.24 40.81 -12.58
C GLY A 240 -5.07 39.30 -12.55
N ARG A 241 -5.47 38.67 -11.44
CA ARG A 241 -5.42 37.23 -11.28
C ARG A 241 -6.84 36.65 -11.21
N PRO A 242 -7.26 35.83 -12.19
CA PRO A 242 -8.51 35.10 -12.09
C PRO A 242 -8.43 34.05 -10.97
N LYS A 243 -9.52 33.90 -10.20
CA LYS A 243 -9.63 32.85 -9.19
C LYS A 243 -10.13 31.55 -9.81
N HIS A 244 -9.52 30.44 -9.38
CA HIS A 244 -9.86 29.10 -9.87
C HIS A 244 -11.21 28.63 -9.32
N ILE A 245 -12.00 27.95 -10.18
CA ILE A 245 -13.38 27.55 -9.91
C ILE A 245 -13.44 26.58 -8.73
N TYR A 246 -12.52 25.60 -8.67
CA TYR A 246 -12.47 24.64 -7.56
C TYR A 246 -12.20 25.31 -6.21
N SER A 247 -11.37 26.36 -6.20
CA SER A 247 -11.10 27.12 -4.98
C SER A 247 -12.35 27.84 -4.45
N ILE A 248 -13.19 28.34 -5.35
CA ILE A 248 -14.49 28.94 -5.03
C ILE A 248 -15.43 27.85 -4.49
N TYR A 249 -15.58 26.74 -5.21
CA TYR A 249 -16.39 25.60 -4.82
C TYR A 249 -16.03 25.08 -3.41
N LYS A 250 -14.73 24.89 -3.14
CA LYS A 250 -14.23 24.44 -1.84
C LYS A 250 -14.62 25.37 -0.70
N LYS A 251 -14.60 26.70 -0.92
CA LYS A 251 -15.04 27.69 0.08
C LYS A 251 -16.56 27.66 0.28
N MET A 252 -17.33 27.52 -0.79
CA MET A 252 -18.79 27.41 -0.69
C MET A 252 -19.20 26.15 0.07
N VAL A 253 -18.61 24.99 -0.22
CA VAL A 253 -18.98 23.71 0.40
C VAL A 253 -18.40 23.55 1.81
N LYS A 254 -17.06 23.77 2.00
CA LYS A 254 -16.42 23.55 3.30
C LYS A 254 -16.72 24.63 4.34
N GLN A 255 -16.95 25.87 3.91
CA GLN A 255 -17.19 27.00 4.81
C GLN A 255 -18.66 27.44 4.84
N ASN A 256 -19.53 26.74 4.10
CA ASN A 256 -20.96 27.03 3.94
C ASN A 256 -21.22 28.51 3.57
N LYS A 257 -20.38 29.07 2.68
CA LYS A 257 -20.47 30.47 2.22
C LYS A 257 -21.23 30.57 0.92
N THR A 258 -22.04 31.60 0.78
CA THR A 258 -22.61 31.99 -0.51
C THR A 258 -21.52 32.61 -1.39
N PHE A 259 -21.74 32.64 -2.71
CA PHE A 259 -20.79 33.22 -3.66
C PHE A 259 -20.46 34.69 -3.32
N ASP A 260 -21.44 35.47 -2.87
CA ASP A 260 -21.28 36.91 -2.52
C ASP A 260 -20.52 37.10 -1.18
N GLN A 261 -20.40 36.09 -0.36
CA GLN A 261 -19.60 36.12 0.87
C GLN A 261 -18.13 35.74 0.66
N ILE A 262 -17.72 35.51 -0.58
CA ILE A 262 -16.33 35.21 -0.93
C ILE A 262 -15.63 36.52 -1.31
N TYR A 263 -14.97 37.14 -0.35
CA TYR A 263 -14.32 38.46 -0.47
C TYR A 263 -13.10 38.51 -1.37
N ASP A 264 -12.50 37.36 -1.79
CA ASP A 264 -11.27 37.27 -2.55
C ASP A 264 -11.48 36.83 -4.01
N LEU A 265 -12.60 37.23 -4.58
CA LEU A 265 -12.92 36.99 -5.99
C LEU A 265 -12.13 37.90 -6.94
N LEU A 266 -11.78 39.10 -6.47
CA LEU A 266 -10.91 40.04 -7.16
C LEU A 266 -9.50 39.91 -6.57
N ALA A 267 -8.51 39.65 -7.40
CA ALA A 267 -7.12 39.57 -6.97
C ALA A 267 -6.22 40.26 -8.01
N VAL A 268 -5.25 41.00 -7.50
CA VAL A 268 -4.16 41.59 -8.30
C VAL A 268 -2.84 40.95 -7.84
N ARG A 269 -1.99 40.70 -8.82
CA ARG A 269 -0.63 40.21 -8.59
C ARG A 269 0.35 41.29 -8.95
N VAL A 270 1.28 41.57 -8.05
CA VAL A 270 2.37 42.52 -8.25
C VAL A 270 3.71 41.74 -8.19
N LEU A 271 4.47 41.81 -9.28
CA LEU A 271 5.79 41.22 -9.37
C LEU A 271 6.83 42.35 -9.33
N VAL A 272 7.81 42.22 -8.46
CA VAL A 272 8.88 43.20 -8.25
C VAL A 272 10.26 42.51 -8.26
N ASP A 273 11.35 43.29 -8.33
CA ASP A 273 12.69 42.76 -8.50
C ASP A 273 13.28 42.22 -7.16
N SER A 274 12.98 42.87 -6.02
CA SER A 274 13.59 42.51 -4.73
C SER A 274 12.61 42.28 -3.59
N VAL A 275 13.04 41.59 -2.55
CA VAL A 275 12.27 41.40 -1.31
C VAL A 275 11.98 42.74 -0.63
N ALA A 276 12.94 43.70 -0.65
CA ALA A 276 12.74 45.03 -0.11
C ALA A 276 11.59 45.76 -0.84
N ASP A 277 11.51 45.64 -2.18
CA ASP A 277 10.43 46.21 -2.95
C ASP A 277 9.09 45.54 -2.66
N CYS A 278 9.06 44.25 -2.28
CA CYS A 278 7.83 43.60 -1.83
C CYS A 278 7.23 44.27 -0.59
N TYR A 279 8.04 44.54 0.42
CA TYR A 279 7.59 45.21 1.65
C TYR A 279 7.26 46.69 1.42
N ALA A 280 8.04 47.40 0.58
CA ALA A 280 7.73 48.76 0.17
C ALA A 280 6.36 48.81 -0.57
N THR A 281 6.14 47.92 -1.50
CA THR A 281 4.86 47.81 -2.23
C THR A 281 3.70 47.54 -1.27
N LEU A 282 3.87 46.68 -0.28
CA LEU A 282 2.84 46.43 0.73
C LEU A 282 2.44 47.69 1.48
N GLY A 283 3.46 48.51 1.89
CA GLY A 283 3.23 49.78 2.56
C GLY A 283 2.48 50.79 1.66
N LEU A 284 2.90 50.90 0.42
CA LEU A 284 2.24 51.79 -0.56
C LEU A 284 0.80 51.42 -0.89
N VAL A 285 0.51 50.11 -1.07
CA VAL A 285 -0.85 49.59 -1.29
C VAL A 285 -1.75 49.82 -0.09
N ASN A 286 -1.25 49.58 1.14
CA ASN A 286 -2.01 49.81 2.37
C ASN A 286 -2.19 51.31 2.69
N ASN A 287 -1.36 52.17 2.14
CA ASN A 287 -1.56 53.64 2.22
C ASN A 287 -2.56 54.12 1.14
N LEU A 288 -2.57 53.50 -0.04
CA LEU A 288 -3.50 53.79 -1.12
C LEU A 288 -4.96 53.45 -0.78
N TRP A 289 -5.14 52.27 -0.11
CA TRP A 289 -6.47 51.75 0.23
C TRP A 289 -6.45 51.14 1.67
N VAL A 290 -7.60 51.21 2.35
CA VAL A 290 -7.74 50.75 3.73
C VAL A 290 -7.63 49.23 3.78
N PRO A 291 -6.63 48.66 4.49
CA PRO A 291 -6.49 47.22 4.65
C PRO A 291 -7.53 46.68 5.64
N ILE A 292 -8.04 45.46 5.38
CA ILE A 292 -8.92 44.75 6.31
C ILE A 292 -8.08 44.14 7.44
N PRO A 293 -8.39 44.47 8.73
CA PRO A 293 -7.63 43.93 9.86
C PRO A 293 -7.57 42.40 9.89
N GLY A 294 -6.39 41.85 10.23
CA GLY A 294 -6.17 40.40 10.30
C GLY A 294 -6.10 39.67 8.93
N ARG A 295 -6.09 40.43 7.82
CA ARG A 295 -6.00 39.87 6.46
C ARG A 295 -4.65 40.04 5.78
N ILE A 296 -3.68 40.60 6.48
CA ILE A 296 -2.29 40.65 6.01
C ILE A 296 -1.64 39.30 6.36
N LYS A 297 -0.98 38.68 5.36
CA LYS A 297 -0.25 37.43 5.53
C LYS A 297 1.13 37.55 4.92
N ASP A 298 2.14 37.26 5.71
CA ASP A 298 3.52 37.27 5.28
C ASP A 298 4.03 35.86 5.08
N TYR A 299 4.03 35.41 3.83
CA TYR A 299 4.60 34.15 3.43
C TYR A 299 6.03 34.30 2.85
N ILE A 300 6.63 35.50 2.91
CA ILE A 300 8.04 35.71 2.61
C ILE A 300 8.86 35.40 3.86
N ALA A 301 8.50 35.98 5.00
CA ALA A 301 9.12 35.68 6.28
C ALA A 301 8.87 34.25 6.76
N MET A 302 7.66 33.73 6.52
CA MET A 302 7.26 32.35 6.87
C MET A 302 6.75 31.60 5.65
N PRO A 303 7.64 31.04 4.82
CA PRO A 303 7.27 30.30 3.62
C PRO A 303 6.37 29.11 3.91
N LYS A 304 5.42 28.83 3.01
CA LYS A 304 4.62 27.61 3.13
C LYS A 304 5.46 26.36 2.87
N PRO A 305 5.05 25.18 3.37
CA PRO A 305 5.78 23.92 3.15
C PRO A 305 6.01 23.57 1.67
N ASN A 306 5.16 24.07 0.77
CA ASN A 306 5.30 23.92 -0.68
C ASN A 306 6.18 24.99 -1.33
N MET A 307 7.01 25.71 -0.55
CA MET A 307 7.91 26.82 -0.95
C MET A 307 7.20 28.05 -1.51
N TYR A 308 5.90 28.16 -1.32
CA TYR A 308 5.16 29.35 -1.73
C TYR A 308 5.55 30.55 -0.85
N GLN A 309 6.01 31.61 -1.49
CA GLN A 309 6.36 32.91 -0.88
C GLN A 309 5.57 34.01 -1.54
N SER A 310 4.94 34.87 -0.75
CA SER A 310 4.24 36.08 -1.21
C SER A 310 3.75 36.88 0.00
N LEU A 311 3.70 38.20 -0.09
CA LEU A 311 2.89 39.01 0.81
C LEU A 311 1.47 39.07 0.27
N HIS A 312 0.50 38.92 1.16
CA HIS A 312 -0.93 39.09 0.83
C HIS A 312 -1.51 40.18 1.70
N THR A 313 -2.24 41.09 1.10
CA THR A 313 -3.10 42.04 1.80
C THR A 313 -4.46 42.06 1.14
N THR A 314 -5.52 42.28 1.93
CA THR A 314 -6.86 42.47 1.41
C THR A 314 -7.27 43.90 1.77
N VAL A 315 -7.59 44.69 0.76
CA VAL A 315 -7.94 46.10 0.87
C VAL A 315 -9.35 46.37 0.36
N ILE A 316 -9.94 47.49 0.75
CA ILE A 316 -11.21 47.99 0.22
C ILE A 316 -10.91 48.96 -0.89
N ALA A 317 -11.23 48.60 -2.13
CA ALA A 317 -11.06 49.42 -3.30
C ALA A 317 -12.07 50.60 -3.34
N PRO A 318 -11.85 51.65 -4.20
CA PRO A 318 -12.71 52.83 -4.25
C PRO A 318 -14.18 52.56 -4.54
N ASP A 319 -14.48 51.48 -5.24
CA ASP A 319 -15.83 50.98 -5.54
C ASP A 319 -16.50 50.22 -4.38
N GLY A 320 -15.83 50.18 -3.20
CA GLY A 320 -16.29 49.45 -2.01
C GLY A 320 -16.10 47.95 -2.06
N GLN A 321 -15.53 47.39 -3.15
CA GLN A 321 -15.27 45.99 -3.28
C GLN A 321 -13.95 45.60 -2.56
N THR A 322 -13.90 44.36 -2.08
CA THR A 322 -12.67 43.84 -1.49
C THR A 322 -11.74 43.30 -2.55
N LEU A 323 -10.48 43.73 -2.50
CA LEU A 323 -9.41 43.37 -3.42
C LEU A 323 -8.26 42.65 -2.65
N GLU A 324 -7.93 41.44 -3.06
CA GLU A 324 -6.72 40.77 -2.58
C GLU A 324 -5.52 41.18 -3.44
N VAL A 325 -4.46 41.72 -2.82
CA VAL A 325 -3.20 42.03 -3.51
C VAL A 325 -2.13 41.06 -3.06
N GLN A 326 -1.54 40.37 -4.04
CA GLN A 326 -0.46 39.40 -3.84
C GLN A 326 0.84 39.98 -4.40
N ILE A 327 1.84 40.16 -3.52
CA ILE A 327 3.09 40.82 -3.85
C ILE A 327 4.24 39.80 -3.67
N ARG A 328 5.07 39.66 -4.70
CA ARG A 328 6.21 38.73 -4.68
C ARG A 328 7.24 39.11 -5.73
N THR A 329 8.48 38.57 -5.59
CA THR A 329 9.50 38.76 -6.63
C THR A 329 9.22 37.86 -7.86
N TYR A 330 9.89 38.17 -8.99
CA TYR A 330 9.84 37.30 -10.18
C TYR A 330 10.33 35.89 -9.88
N GLU A 331 11.39 35.72 -9.06
CA GLU A 331 11.87 34.40 -8.64
C GLU A 331 10.83 33.64 -7.83
N MET A 332 10.23 34.29 -6.82
CA MET A 332 9.15 33.70 -6.02
C MET A 332 7.94 33.33 -6.88
N HIS A 333 7.71 34.07 -7.98
CA HIS A 333 6.64 33.77 -8.91
C HIS A 333 6.90 32.47 -9.68
N GLU A 334 8.10 32.31 -10.25
CA GLU A 334 8.50 31.08 -10.94
C GLU A 334 8.38 29.87 -10.01
N ILE A 335 8.87 29.99 -8.76
CA ILE A 335 8.75 28.93 -7.75
C ILE A 335 7.30 28.64 -7.40
N ALA A 336 6.45 29.65 -7.27
CA ALA A 336 5.03 29.47 -6.95
C ALA A 336 4.21 28.83 -8.09
N GLU A 337 4.59 29.03 -9.35
CA GLU A 337 3.90 28.45 -10.53
C GLU A 337 4.44 27.03 -10.86
N LYS A 338 5.76 26.84 -10.85
CA LYS A 338 6.44 25.62 -11.29
C LYS A 338 6.89 24.73 -10.12
N GLY A 339 6.89 25.27 -8.89
CA GLY A 339 7.26 24.51 -7.68
C GLY A 339 8.70 24.02 -7.73
N ILE A 340 8.87 22.74 -7.35
CA ILE A 340 10.18 22.09 -7.30
C ILE A 340 10.84 21.98 -8.68
N ALA A 341 10.06 22.04 -9.78
CA ALA A 341 10.58 22.03 -11.14
C ALA A 341 11.46 23.27 -11.44
N ALA A 342 11.12 24.44 -10.88
CA ALA A 342 11.92 25.66 -11.02
C ALA A 342 13.35 25.50 -10.42
N HIS A 343 13.46 24.74 -9.35
CA HIS A 343 14.78 24.43 -8.73
C HIS A 343 15.56 23.36 -9.49
N TRP A 344 14.89 22.48 -10.21
CA TRP A 344 15.53 21.44 -11.02
C TRP A 344 16.31 22.07 -12.19
N ALA A 345 15.72 23.02 -12.88
CA ALA A 345 16.33 23.75 -13.97
C ALA A 345 17.60 24.55 -13.58
N TYR A 346 17.73 24.95 -12.30
CA TYR A 346 18.86 25.74 -11.82
C TYR A 346 20.08 24.89 -11.40
N LYS A 347 19.96 23.54 -11.31
CA LYS A 347 20.97 22.65 -10.71
C LYS A 347 22.07 22.14 -11.64
N GLU A 348 21.94 22.24 -12.95
CA GLU A 348 22.97 21.75 -13.87
C GLU A 348 24.33 22.51 -13.82
N GLY A 349 24.53 23.46 -12.90
CA GLY A 349 25.78 24.23 -12.86
C GLY A 349 26.36 24.62 -11.50
N LYS A 350 25.74 24.43 -10.33
CA LYS A 350 26.28 24.92 -9.05
C LYS A 350 26.11 23.95 -7.88
N LYS A 351 27.19 23.82 -7.05
CA LYS A 351 27.21 23.08 -5.78
C LYS A 351 26.13 23.61 -4.83
N VAL A 352 25.21 22.76 -4.42
CA VAL A 352 24.05 23.10 -3.60
C VAL A 352 24.41 23.18 -2.13
N ASN A 353 24.03 24.28 -1.47
CA ASN A 353 24.06 24.41 0.00
C ASN A 353 23.05 23.39 0.61
N LYS A 354 23.51 22.64 1.63
CA LYS A 354 22.77 21.55 2.30
C LYS A 354 21.50 21.95 3.07
N ASN A 355 21.18 23.22 3.15
CA ASN A 355 20.04 23.75 3.92
C ASN A 355 18.76 23.98 3.09
N ASN A 356 18.50 23.21 2.04
CA ASN A 356 17.37 23.51 1.15
C ASN A 356 16.19 22.55 1.41
N ASN A 357 14.99 23.09 1.61
CA ASN A 357 13.65 22.44 1.66
C ASN A 357 13.40 21.38 0.57
N PHE A 358 14.25 21.31 -0.45
CA PHE A 358 14.27 20.27 -1.48
C PHE A 358 14.54 18.88 -0.92
N TYR A 359 15.55 18.75 -0.02
CA TYR A 359 15.89 17.46 0.59
C TYR A 359 14.79 16.97 1.54
N GLU A 360 14.05 17.87 2.19
CA GLU A 360 12.92 17.49 3.05
C GLU A 360 11.78 16.86 2.26
N LYS A 361 11.52 17.34 1.03
CA LYS A 361 10.49 16.76 0.15
C LYS A 361 10.91 15.40 -0.40
N LEU A 362 12.19 15.26 -0.80
CA LEU A 362 12.77 13.96 -1.15
C LEU A 362 12.66 12.96 0.01
N ASN A 363 12.99 13.40 1.22
CA ASN A 363 12.88 12.59 2.43
C ASN A 363 11.44 12.09 2.69
N TRP A 364 10.42 12.88 2.33
CA TRP A 364 9.04 12.42 2.46
C TRP A 364 8.72 11.25 1.52
N PHE A 365 9.14 11.33 0.25
CA PHE A 365 8.97 10.21 -0.69
C PHE A 365 9.79 8.98 -0.28
N GLN A 366 11.02 9.18 0.24
CA GLN A 366 11.84 8.10 0.78
C GLN A 366 11.17 7.43 1.99
N LYS A 367 10.62 8.21 2.92
CA LYS A 367 9.84 7.69 4.05
C LYS A 367 8.59 6.90 3.62
N ILE A 368 7.96 7.29 2.52
CA ILE A 368 6.85 6.51 1.94
C ILE A 368 7.36 5.17 1.41
N ALA A 369 8.51 5.14 0.73
CA ALA A 369 9.11 3.90 0.25
C ALA A 369 9.56 2.98 1.39
N GLU A 370 10.08 3.54 2.50
CA GLU A 370 10.40 2.78 3.72
C GLU A 370 9.14 2.17 4.36
N ASN A 371 8.00 2.88 4.35
CA ASN A 371 6.73 2.36 4.82
C ASN A 371 6.21 1.20 3.95
N ASP A 372 6.60 1.15 2.67
CA ASP A 372 6.25 0.07 1.75
C ASP A 372 6.74 -1.30 2.25
N GLU A 373 7.92 -1.36 2.87
CA GLU A 373 8.47 -2.59 3.46
C GLU A 373 7.69 -3.07 4.70
N THR A 374 6.93 -2.18 5.35
CA THR A 374 6.18 -2.47 6.58
C THR A 374 4.70 -2.76 6.33
N GLU A 375 4.13 -2.31 5.21
CA GLU A 375 2.72 -2.51 4.87
C GLU A 375 2.50 -3.84 4.15
N ALA A 376 1.56 -4.64 4.67
CA ALA A 376 1.31 -6.00 4.19
C ALA A 376 0.56 -6.04 2.85
N THR A 377 -0.21 -5.00 2.52
CA THR A 377 -1.04 -4.93 1.30
C THR A 377 -0.95 -3.56 0.64
N ALA A 378 -1.12 -3.51 -0.68
CA ALA A 378 -1.15 -2.26 -1.42
C ALA A 378 -2.35 -1.37 -1.04
N GLU A 379 -3.46 -1.96 -0.59
CA GLU A 379 -4.62 -1.21 -0.12
C GLU A 379 -4.32 -0.46 1.18
N SER A 380 -3.64 -1.10 2.16
CA SER A 380 -3.26 -0.44 3.42
C SER A 380 -2.22 0.67 3.17
N PHE A 381 -1.28 0.45 2.24
CA PHE A 381 -0.36 1.48 1.79
C PHE A 381 -1.08 2.70 1.19
N MET A 382 -2.08 2.47 0.33
CA MET A 382 -2.87 3.56 -0.27
C MET A 382 -3.72 4.32 0.75
N GLU A 383 -4.28 3.66 1.74
CA GLU A 383 -5.02 4.31 2.83
C GLU A 383 -4.09 5.22 3.66
N SER A 384 -2.94 4.71 4.07
CA SER A 384 -1.91 5.48 4.77
C SER A 384 -1.47 6.71 3.98
N LEU A 385 -1.22 6.52 2.68
CA LEU A 385 -0.82 7.58 1.77
C LEU A 385 -1.88 8.69 1.62
N LYS A 386 -3.16 8.31 1.48
CA LYS A 386 -4.27 9.29 1.38
C LYS A 386 -4.38 10.14 2.64
N VAL A 387 -4.22 9.55 3.81
CA VAL A 387 -4.20 10.30 5.08
C VAL A 387 -3.06 11.33 5.06
N ASP A 388 -1.87 10.95 4.66
CA ASP A 388 -0.70 11.84 4.63
C ASP A 388 -0.79 12.94 3.55
N LEU A 389 -1.46 12.67 2.42
CA LEU A 389 -1.66 13.63 1.34
C LEU A 389 -2.77 14.66 1.61
N LEU A 390 -3.88 14.22 2.22
CA LEU A 390 -5.12 15.01 2.32
C LEU A 390 -5.27 15.74 3.65
N SER A 391 -4.54 15.35 4.71
CA SER A 391 -4.66 16.00 6.02
C SER A 391 -4.11 17.41 6.03
N ASP A 392 -4.88 18.35 6.58
CA ASP A 392 -4.36 19.66 6.95
C ASP A 392 -3.20 19.47 7.96
N LYS A 393 -2.24 20.40 7.99
CA LYS A 393 -1.07 20.31 8.88
C LYS A 393 -1.20 21.24 10.08
N ILE A 394 -0.64 20.79 11.20
CA ILE A 394 -0.43 21.60 12.41
C ILE A 394 1.06 21.73 12.66
N TYR A 395 1.47 22.81 13.32
CA TYR A 395 2.85 23.13 13.67
C TYR A 395 2.98 23.22 15.18
N VAL A 396 3.74 22.29 15.77
CA VAL A 396 3.93 22.18 17.22
C VAL A 396 5.41 22.42 17.52
N PHE A 397 5.69 23.13 18.59
CA PHE A 397 7.07 23.51 18.95
C PHE A 397 7.63 22.52 19.97
N THR A 398 8.94 22.24 19.84
CA THR A 398 9.73 21.64 20.92
C THR A 398 10.12 22.72 21.93
N PRO A 399 10.56 22.38 23.16
CA PRO A 399 11.10 23.35 24.11
C PRO A 399 12.30 24.15 23.56
N ASN A 400 13.03 23.59 22.60
CA ASN A 400 14.16 24.24 21.91
C ASN A 400 13.73 25.15 20.75
N SER A 401 12.42 25.39 20.59
CA SER A 401 11.83 26.16 19.49
C SER A 401 11.95 25.53 18.10
N ASP A 402 12.25 24.21 18.01
CA ASP A 402 12.15 23.49 16.74
C ASP A 402 10.68 23.28 16.36
N ILE A 403 10.38 23.46 15.08
CA ILE A 403 9.01 23.31 14.57
C ILE A 403 8.81 21.89 14.04
N ILE A 404 7.85 21.18 14.60
CA ILE A 404 7.45 19.83 14.13
C ILE A 404 6.13 19.94 13.38
N GLU A 405 6.12 19.52 12.13
CA GLU A 405 4.94 19.47 11.27
C GLU A 405 4.22 18.12 11.45
N LEU A 406 2.93 18.17 11.77
CA LEU A 406 2.10 16.99 11.97
C LEU A 406 0.76 17.08 11.20
N PRO A 407 0.13 15.96 10.83
CA PRO A 407 -1.25 15.96 10.36
C PRO A 407 -2.20 16.55 11.40
N LYS A 408 -3.22 17.28 10.97
CA LYS A 408 -4.27 17.77 11.88
C LYS A 408 -4.99 16.60 12.54
N GLY A 409 -5.18 16.70 13.86
CA GLY A 409 -5.72 15.63 14.68
C GLY A 409 -4.65 14.72 15.29
N SER A 410 -3.37 15.00 15.06
CA SER A 410 -2.25 14.28 15.68
C SER A 410 -2.23 14.51 17.19
N CYS A 411 -1.85 13.46 17.92
CA CYS A 411 -1.74 13.46 19.37
C CYS A 411 -0.26 13.52 19.81
N ILE A 412 -0.06 13.53 21.12
CA ILE A 412 1.28 13.54 21.75
C ILE A 412 2.14 12.35 21.27
N VAL A 413 1.54 11.18 21.05
CA VAL A 413 2.26 10.02 20.51
C VAL A 413 2.83 10.33 19.14
N ASP A 414 2.04 10.96 18.25
CA ASP A 414 2.50 11.34 16.91
C ASP A 414 3.68 12.30 16.98
N PHE A 415 3.61 13.29 17.88
CA PHE A 415 4.66 14.27 18.09
C PHE A 415 5.98 13.61 18.56
N ALA A 416 5.91 12.71 19.55
CA ALA A 416 7.08 12.01 20.06
C ALA A 416 7.80 11.19 18.96
N TYR A 417 7.03 10.46 18.14
CA TYR A 417 7.57 9.70 17.01
C TYR A 417 8.02 10.57 15.84
N ALA A 418 7.47 11.77 15.69
CA ALA A 418 7.92 12.72 14.68
C ALA A 418 9.31 13.29 15.02
N ILE A 419 9.61 13.54 16.30
CA ILE A 419 10.95 13.94 16.75
C ILE A 419 11.96 12.83 16.45
N HIS A 420 11.80 11.68 17.06
CA HIS A 420 12.66 10.51 16.84
C HIS A 420 11.99 9.22 17.32
N SER A 421 12.27 8.10 16.65
CA SER A 421 11.69 6.79 17.05
C SER A 421 12.05 6.38 18.47
N GLU A 422 13.28 6.69 18.93
CA GLU A 422 13.71 6.43 20.31
C GLU A 422 12.94 7.25 21.33
N VAL A 423 12.63 8.52 21.02
CA VAL A 423 11.82 9.39 21.90
C VAL A 423 10.44 8.78 22.07
N GLY A 424 9.80 8.40 20.96
CA GLY A 424 8.51 7.70 21.00
C GLY A 424 8.55 6.37 21.77
N ASN A 425 9.57 5.54 21.53
CA ASN A 425 9.71 4.24 22.21
C ASN A 425 9.99 4.37 23.71
N LYS A 426 10.68 5.44 24.14
CA LYS A 426 11.07 5.67 25.55
C LYS A 426 10.15 6.63 26.28
N MET A 427 9.07 7.11 25.66
CA MET A 427 8.15 8.08 26.23
C MET A 427 7.41 7.50 27.44
N VAL A 428 7.38 8.24 28.52
CA VAL A 428 6.69 7.90 29.77
C VAL A 428 5.68 8.98 30.21
N GLY A 429 5.74 10.18 29.64
CA GLY A 429 4.84 11.29 29.90
C GLY A 429 5.11 12.45 28.94
N ALA A 430 4.22 13.43 28.94
CA ALA A 430 4.40 14.67 28.19
C ALA A 430 3.77 15.87 28.88
N THR A 431 4.26 17.06 28.55
CA THR A 431 3.62 18.33 28.93
C THR A 431 3.34 19.16 27.69
N VAL A 432 2.19 19.81 27.66
CA VAL A 432 1.80 20.75 26.61
C VAL A 432 1.55 22.09 27.26
N ASN A 433 2.30 23.12 26.82
CA ASN A 433 2.27 24.46 27.42
C ASN A 433 2.43 24.40 28.97
N ASP A 434 3.42 23.62 29.44
CA ASP A 434 3.75 23.36 30.84
C ASP A 434 2.71 22.58 31.66
N LYS A 435 1.64 22.07 31.05
CA LYS A 435 0.65 21.20 31.70
C LYS A 435 0.87 19.75 31.31
N ILE A 436 0.75 18.84 32.30
CA ILE A 436 0.79 17.39 32.01
C ILE A 436 -0.50 17.00 31.29
N GLU A 437 -0.36 16.44 30.11
CA GLU A 437 -1.49 16.01 29.28
C GLU A 437 -1.40 14.50 28.97
N PRO A 438 -2.54 13.82 28.76
CA PRO A 438 -2.57 12.40 28.40
C PRO A 438 -2.05 12.19 26.98
N PHE A 439 -1.64 10.95 26.65
CA PHE A 439 -1.01 10.62 25.35
C PHE A 439 -1.92 10.79 24.13
N ASP A 440 -3.23 10.73 24.31
CA ASP A 440 -4.28 10.94 23.31
C ASP A 440 -4.70 12.41 23.16
N TYR A 441 -4.08 13.33 23.91
CA TYR A 441 -4.31 14.77 23.75
C TYR A 441 -4.03 15.21 22.31
N VAL A 442 -5.03 15.83 21.66
CA VAL A 442 -4.96 16.31 20.28
C VAL A 442 -4.29 17.67 20.25
N LEU A 443 -3.13 17.73 19.61
CA LEU A 443 -2.31 18.93 19.50
C LEU A 443 -2.87 19.96 18.54
N SER A 444 -2.62 21.24 18.83
CA SER A 444 -3.00 22.40 18.03
C SER A 444 -1.78 23.20 17.58
N THR A 445 -1.94 23.97 16.50
CA THR A 445 -0.84 24.83 16.01
C THR A 445 -0.47 25.89 17.02
N GLY A 446 0.83 26.02 17.30
CA GLY A 446 1.38 27.02 18.22
C GLY A 446 1.65 26.50 19.63
N GLU A 447 1.26 25.27 19.95
CA GLU A 447 1.54 24.66 21.25
C GLU A 447 2.99 24.22 21.36
N ILE A 448 3.53 24.28 22.58
CA ILE A 448 4.87 23.79 22.94
C ILE A 448 4.68 22.44 23.63
N CYS A 449 5.24 21.37 23.07
CA CYS A 449 5.12 20.04 23.63
C CYS A 449 6.51 19.50 24.04
N ASP A 450 6.63 19.09 25.31
CA ASP A 450 7.83 18.46 25.86
C ASP A 450 7.57 16.99 26.19
N ILE A 451 8.44 16.10 25.71
CA ILE A 451 8.32 14.65 25.87
C ILE A 451 9.27 14.15 26.95
N ARG A 452 8.72 13.56 27.99
CA ARG A 452 9.51 12.92 29.05
C ARG A 452 9.80 11.48 28.69
N THR A 453 11.08 11.14 28.69
CA THR A 453 11.58 9.78 28.35
C THR A 453 12.20 9.11 29.56
N SER A 454 12.16 7.77 29.62
CA SER A 454 12.84 6.95 30.61
C SER A 454 13.65 5.83 29.96
N LYS A 455 14.85 5.56 30.49
CA LYS A 455 15.67 4.42 30.07
C LYS A 455 15.01 3.06 30.39
N ASN A 456 14.14 3.05 31.40
CA ASN A 456 13.44 1.83 31.85
C ASN A 456 12.07 1.63 31.15
N SER A 457 11.76 2.41 30.13
CA SER A 457 10.52 2.21 29.35
C SER A 457 10.54 0.86 28.64
N THR A 458 9.44 0.14 28.74
CA THR A 458 9.22 -1.15 28.05
C THR A 458 8.86 -1.02 26.57
N GLY A 459 8.80 0.21 26.06
CA GLY A 459 8.40 0.53 24.69
C GLY A 459 6.95 0.98 24.54
N PRO A 460 6.48 1.14 23.30
CA PRO A 460 5.13 1.60 23.02
C PRO A 460 4.07 0.58 23.43
N LYS A 461 2.88 1.07 23.80
CA LYS A 461 1.71 0.22 24.06
C LYS A 461 0.97 -0.07 22.75
N ARG A 462 0.35 -1.24 22.60
CA ARG A 462 -0.45 -1.59 21.40
C ARG A 462 -1.64 -0.64 21.20
N SER A 463 -2.24 -0.14 22.30
CA SER A 463 -3.32 0.87 22.25
C SER A 463 -2.90 2.18 21.58
N TRP A 464 -1.60 2.49 21.48
CA TRP A 464 -1.13 3.67 20.77
C TRP A 464 -1.37 3.61 19.26
N LEU A 465 -1.57 2.42 18.69
CA LEU A 465 -1.97 2.27 17.29
C LEU A 465 -3.39 2.80 17.01
N GLU A 466 -4.25 2.83 18.03
CA GLU A 466 -5.63 3.32 17.91
C GLU A 466 -5.71 4.84 18.03
N ILE A 467 -4.90 5.44 18.94
CA ILE A 467 -4.90 6.89 19.18
C ILE A 467 -4.02 7.66 18.20
N ALA A 468 -2.97 7.05 17.67
CA ALA A 468 -2.11 7.71 16.68
C ALA A 468 -2.88 8.00 15.39
N THR A 469 -2.71 9.21 14.87
CA THR A 469 -3.33 9.66 13.61
C THR A 469 -2.37 9.48 12.44
N SER A 470 -1.08 9.76 12.65
CA SER A 470 -0.05 9.67 11.61
C SER A 470 0.22 8.22 11.20
N SER A 471 0.20 7.96 9.88
CA SER A 471 0.57 6.66 9.31
C SER A 471 2.02 6.30 9.64
N GLN A 472 2.93 7.28 9.64
CA GLN A 472 4.32 7.12 10.00
C GLN A 472 4.50 6.66 11.44
N THR A 473 3.75 7.23 12.39
CA THR A 473 3.75 6.79 13.80
C THR A 473 3.31 5.35 13.92
N LYS A 474 2.19 5.00 13.26
CA LYS A 474 1.67 3.62 13.26
C LYS A 474 2.67 2.63 12.69
N SER A 475 3.34 2.97 11.59
CA SER A 475 4.39 2.13 10.97
C SER A 475 5.58 1.93 11.90
N LYS A 476 6.07 2.99 12.56
CA LYS A 476 7.17 2.91 13.53
C LYS A 476 6.82 2.04 14.74
N ILE A 477 5.59 2.16 15.27
CA ILE A 477 5.10 1.33 16.38
C ILE A 477 4.98 -0.15 15.94
N LYS A 478 4.43 -0.43 14.75
CA LYS A 478 4.35 -1.77 14.18
C LYS A 478 5.76 -2.38 14.00
N ALA A 479 6.70 -1.59 13.47
CA ALA A 479 8.10 -2.01 13.30
C ALA A 479 8.77 -2.36 14.64
N PHE A 480 8.50 -1.58 15.70
CA PHE A 480 8.98 -1.90 17.05
C PHE A 480 8.45 -3.26 17.52
N PHE A 481 7.14 -3.50 17.41
CA PHE A 481 6.57 -4.81 17.80
C PHE A 481 7.04 -5.94 16.91
N LYS A 482 7.24 -5.72 15.61
CA LYS A 482 7.82 -6.70 14.70
C LYS A 482 9.24 -7.08 15.13
N LYS A 483 10.06 -6.08 15.51
CA LYS A 483 11.43 -6.31 16.00
C LYS A 483 11.44 -7.02 17.35
N ALA A 484 10.60 -6.60 18.30
CA ALA A 484 10.49 -7.24 19.62
C ALA A 484 9.97 -8.69 19.51
N ALA A 485 8.97 -8.91 18.65
CA ALA A 485 8.45 -10.25 18.39
C ALA A 485 9.41 -11.12 17.53
N ARG A 486 10.42 -10.53 16.88
CA ARG A 486 11.34 -11.28 16.01
C ARG A 486 12.14 -12.29 16.80
N GLU A 487 12.70 -11.90 17.95
CA GLU A 487 13.47 -12.79 18.81
C GLU A 487 12.60 -13.91 19.39
N GLU A 488 11.39 -13.58 19.85
CA GLU A 488 10.42 -14.57 20.33
C GLU A 488 9.98 -15.52 19.21
N ASN A 489 9.67 -14.98 18.02
CA ASN A 489 9.30 -15.78 16.85
C ASN A 489 10.46 -16.61 16.32
N LEU A 490 11.72 -16.16 16.43
CA LEU A 490 12.90 -16.92 16.06
C LEU A 490 13.01 -18.20 16.90
N VAL A 491 12.97 -18.05 18.22
CA VAL A 491 13.03 -19.18 19.16
C VAL A 491 11.84 -20.12 18.95
N LYS A 492 10.63 -19.57 18.83
CA LYS A 492 9.42 -20.36 18.60
C LYS A 492 9.47 -21.11 17.26
N GLY A 493 9.93 -20.48 16.19
CA GLY A 493 10.03 -21.09 14.87
C GLY A 493 11.10 -22.17 14.82
N GLU A 494 12.23 -21.99 15.52
CA GLU A 494 13.26 -23.00 15.67
C GLU A 494 12.73 -24.24 16.40
N ILE A 495 12.02 -24.04 17.51
CA ILE A 495 11.38 -25.12 18.27
C ILE A 495 10.38 -25.87 17.38
N LEU A 496 9.48 -25.14 16.71
CA LEU A 496 8.45 -25.74 15.85
C LEU A 496 9.05 -26.58 14.71
N LEU A 497 10.16 -26.14 14.09
CA LEU A 497 10.81 -26.90 13.03
C LEU A 497 11.52 -28.12 13.57
N LYS A 498 12.25 -28.00 14.70
CA LYS A 498 12.93 -29.13 15.36
C LYS A 498 11.94 -30.19 15.84
N ASP A 499 10.80 -29.78 16.38
CA ASP A 499 9.73 -30.68 16.79
C ASP A 499 9.10 -31.41 15.60
N GLU A 500 8.89 -30.72 14.47
CA GLU A 500 8.38 -31.33 13.23
C GLU A 500 9.37 -32.37 12.67
N ILE A 501 10.69 -32.09 12.73
CA ILE A 501 11.73 -33.03 12.29
C ILE A 501 11.68 -34.29 13.17
N LYS A 502 11.67 -34.15 14.52
CA LYS A 502 11.59 -35.25 15.47
C LYS A 502 10.30 -36.06 15.34
N ALA A 503 9.15 -35.37 15.14
CA ALA A 503 7.85 -36.03 14.99
C ALA A 503 7.77 -36.93 13.75
N ASN A 504 8.61 -36.67 12.75
CA ASN A 504 8.72 -37.47 11.54
C ASN A 504 9.87 -38.51 11.59
N ASN A 505 10.48 -38.74 12.75
CA ASN A 505 11.59 -39.69 12.99
C ASN A 505 12.83 -39.43 12.12
N PHE A 506 13.19 -38.15 11.92
CA PHE A 506 14.45 -37.75 11.30
C PHE A 506 15.40 -37.18 12.34
N ASP A 507 16.70 -37.36 12.11
CA ASP A 507 17.72 -36.69 12.89
C ASP A 507 17.82 -35.20 12.46
N ILE A 508 17.98 -34.32 13.46
CA ILE A 508 18.06 -32.87 13.22
C ILE A 508 19.30 -32.55 12.38
N ASP A 509 20.44 -33.17 12.69
CA ASP A 509 21.72 -32.91 12.02
C ASP A 509 21.72 -33.47 10.57
N GLU A 510 20.97 -34.56 10.32
CA GLU A 510 20.78 -35.11 8.97
C GLU A 510 19.93 -34.18 8.08
N VAL A 511 18.97 -33.49 8.67
CA VAL A 511 18.02 -32.62 7.93
C VAL A 511 18.54 -31.19 7.77
N LEU A 512 19.15 -30.60 8.80
CA LEU A 512 19.64 -29.21 8.82
C LEU A 512 21.09 -29.08 8.31
N THR A 513 21.41 -29.72 7.21
CA THR A 513 22.69 -29.53 6.50
C THR A 513 22.70 -28.23 5.71
N GLU A 514 23.88 -27.65 5.50
CA GLU A 514 24.01 -26.41 4.71
C GLU A 514 23.38 -26.53 3.31
N GLU A 515 23.50 -27.69 2.67
CA GLU A 515 22.94 -27.95 1.34
C GLU A 515 21.39 -27.95 1.38
N ASN A 516 20.77 -28.64 2.33
CA ASN A 516 19.32 -28.70 2.48
C ASN A 516 18.73 -27.34 2.86
N ILE A 517 19.42 -26.60 3.74
CA ILE A 517 19.06 -25.25 4.12
C ILE A 517 19.09 -24.32 2.90
N ALA A 518 20.16 -24.33 2.08
CA ALA A 518 20.26 -23.52 0.89
C ALA A 518 19.13 -23.79 -0.12
N ILE A 519 18.72 -25.05 -0.28
CA ILE A 519 17.61 -25.44 -1.15
C ILE A 519 16.26 -24.86 -0.61
N ALA A 520 16.06 -24.89 0.69
CA ALA A 520 14.85 -24.33 1.30
C ALA A 520 14.82 -22.79 1.23
N LEU A 521 15.94 -22.12 1.54
CA LEU A 521 16.08 -20.67 1.47
C LEU A 521 15.81 -20.14 0.04
N ASN A 522 16.40 -20.76 -0.97
CA ASN A 522 16.17 -20.41 -2.37
C ASN A 522 14.71 -20.59 -2.80
N LYS A 523 14.06 -21.68 -2.36
CA LYS A 523 12.67 -21.96 -2.73
C LYS A 523 11.70 -20.93 -2.17
N TYR A 524 11.93 -20.52 -0.93
CA TYR A 524 11.02 -19.61 -0.21
C TYR A 524 11.51 -18.15 -0.20
N LYS A 525 12.65 -17.86 -0.86
CA LYS A 525 13.25 -16.53 -0.98
C LYS A 525 13.57 -15.87 0.38
N PHE A 526 14.07 -16.65 1.34
CA PHE A 526 14.61 -16.11 2.58
C PHE A 526 16.10 -15.83 2.44
N ALA A 527 16.60 -14.76 3.05
CA ALA A 527 18.00 -14.38 2.99
C ALA A 527 18.88 -15.30 3.85
N ASN A 528 18.35 -15.81 4.97
CA ASN A 528 19.06 -16.69 5.90
C ASN A 528 18.11 -17.59 6.70
N LEU A 529 18.70 -18.53 7.47
CA LEU A 529 17.97 -19.49 8.30
C LEU A 529 17.16 -18.82 9.42
N GLU A 530 17.66 -17.71 9.98
CA GLU A 530 16.96 -16.97 11.04
C GLU A 530 15.65 -16.37 10.52
N GLU A 531 15.65 -15.78 9.31
CA GLU A 531 14.43 -15.27 8.69
C GLU A 531 13.40 -16.37 8.43
N MET A 532 13.86 -17.55 8.06
CA MET A 532 13.00 -18.71 7.87
C MET A 532 12.39 -19.15 9.22
N TYR A 533 13.15 -19.16 10.31
CA TYR A 533 12.63 -19.46 11.66
C TYR A 533 11.63 -18.39 12.11
N VAL A 534 11.93 -17.11 11.93
CA VAL A 534 11.00 -16.03 12.24
C VAL A 534 9.69 -16.20 11.46
N ALA A 535 9.77 -16.54 10.16
CA ALA A 535 8.60 -16.78 9.33
C ALA A 535 7.74 -17.97 9.81
N ILE A 536 8.37 -19.03 10.31
CA ILE A 536 7.67 -20.16 10.93
C ILE A 536 7.02 -19.72 12.24
N GLY A 537 7.72 -18.95 13.08
CA GLY A 537 7.26 -18.54 14.41
C GLY A 537 6.00 -17.67 14.39
N TYR A 538 5.87 -16.75 13.44
CA TYR A 538 4.64 -15.95 13.27
C TYR A 538 3.58 -16.59 12.37
N GLY A 539 3.85 -17.78 11.79
CA GLY A 539 2.89 -18.53 10.99
C GLY A 539 2.84 -18.12 9.50
N GLY A 540 3.81 -17.36 9.00
CA GLY A 540 3.93 -16.99 7.58
C GLY A 540 4.21 -18.19 6.66
N ILE A 541 4.94 -19.20 7.20
CA ILE A 541 5.13 -20.51 6.57
C ILE A 541 4.99 -21.59 7.65
N THR A 542 4.42 -22.75 7.31
CA THR A 542 4.30 -23.85 8.27
C THR A 542 5.59 -24.67 8.35
N ALA A 543 5.96 -25.13 9.56
CA ALA A 543 7.12 -25.99 9.79
C ALA A 543 7.10 -27.25 8.89
N ASN A 544 5.92 -27.82 8.67
CA ASN A 544 5.73 -28.98 7.77
C ASN A 544 6.12 -28.70 6.32
N LYS A 545 5.79 -27.53 5.76
CA LYS A 545 6.19 -27.15 4.38
C LYS A 545 7.71 -27.02 4.25
N VAL A 546 8.36 -26.44 5.26
CA VAL A 546 9.81 -26.30 5.30
C VAL A 546 10.47 -27.66 5.47
N PHE A 547 10.01 -28.48 6.39
CA PHE A 547 10.46 -29.84 6.62
C PHE A 547 10.34 -30.70 5.36
N ALA A 548 9.20 -30.67 4.68
CA ALA A 548 9.01 -31.42 3.44
C ALA A 548 10.04 -31.05 2.36
N ARG A 549 10.48 -29.81 2.34
CA ARG A 549 11.49 -29.34 1.38
C ARG A 549 12.90 -29.73 1.81
N LEU A 550 13.25 -29.57 3.10
CA LEU A 550 14.53 -29.96 3.67
C LEU A 550 14.80 -31.46 3.47
N THR A 551 13.75 -32.29 3.56
CA THR A 551 13.88 -33.75 3.47
C THR A 551 13.67 -34.32 2.06
N GLU A 552 13.40 -33.50 1.05
CA GLU A 552 13.08 -33.97 -0.29
C GLU A 552 14.20 -34.86 -0.92
N LYS A 553 15.46 -34.45 -0.75
CA LYS A 553 16.63 -35.21 -1.22
C LYS A 553 16.82 -36.51 -0.44
N ILE A 554 16.76 -36.42 0.88
CA ILE A 554 16.91 -37.57 1.80
C ILE A 554 15.83 -38.63 1.52
N ARG A 555 14.59 -38.20 1.31
CA ARG A 555 13.47 -39.09 0.97
C ARG A 555 13.67 -39.78 -0.38
N LYS A 556 14.18 -39.06 -1.39
CA LYS A 556 14.50 -39.63 -2.71
C LYS A 556 15.61 -40.67 -2.60
N GLU A 557 16.66 -40.42 -1.82
CA GLU A 557 17.76 -41.36 -1.59
C GLU A 557 17.30 -42.59 -0.84
N LYS A 558 16.54 -42.44 0.28
CA LYS A 558 15.95 -43.55 1.02
C LYS A 558 14.98 -44.38 0.16
N MET A 559 14.19 -43.75 -0.72
CA MET A 559 13.33 -44.49 -1.68
C MET A 559 14.14 -45.24 -2.75
N THR A 560 15.29 -44.73 -3.15
CA THR A 560 16.18 -45.40 -4.11
C THR A 560 16.87 -46.58 -3.45
N GLN A 561 17.37 -46.43 -2.24
CA GLN A 561 17.95 -47.52 -1.45
C GLN A 561 16.91 -48.61 -1.15
N ALA A 562 15.71 -48.24 -0.71
CA ALA A 562 14.63 -49.21 -0.49
C ALA A 562 14.18 -49.92 -1.78
N LYS A 563 14.29 -49.32 -2.94
CA LYS A 563 14.11 -49.99 -4.22
C LYS A 563 15.22 -50.96 -4.55
N ILE A 564 16.45 -50.62 -4.23
CA ILE A 564 17.64 -51.48 -4.42
C ILE A 564 17.58 -52.68 -3.46
N GLU A 565 17.25 -52.48 -2.19
CA GLU A 565 17.04 -53.58 -1.22
C GLU A 565 15.88 -54.52 -1.57
N LYS A 566 14.77 -53.97 -2.14
CA LYS A 566 13.67 -54.79 -2.66
C LYS A 566 14.05 -55.60 -3.90
N LEU A 567 15.03 -55.17 -4.66
CA LEU A 567 15.59 -55.97 -5.78
C LEU A 567 16.50 -57.11 -5.35
N PHE A 568 17.12 -57.00 -4.14
CA PHE A 568 17.99 -58.05 -3.58
C PHE A 568 17.28 -59.06 -2.68
N ASN A 569 16.07 -58.77 -2.17
CA ASN A 569 15.31 -59.63 -1.23
C ASN A 569 14.01 -60.16 -1.89
N ALA A 570 14.07 -60.65 -3.15
CA ALA A 570 12.92 -61.27 -3.80
C ALA A 570 12.84 -62.77 -3.50
N GLU A 571 12.50 -63.10 -2.22
CA GLU A 571 11.92 -64.41 -1.84
C GLU A 571 11.15 -64.24 -0.52
N GLU A 572 9.93 -63.77 -0.57
CA GLU A 572 8.94 -63.99 0.49
C GLU A 572 7.52 -64.13 -0.08
N THR A 573 6.86 -65.21 0.37
CA THR A 573 5.53 -65.65 0.01
C THR A 573 4.47 -64.56 -0.03
N LYS A 574 3.72 -64.48 -1.14
CA LYS A 574 2.57 -63.58 -1.33
C LYS A 574 1.48 -63.92 -0.31
N LYS A 575 1.31 -63.10 0.73
CA LYS A 575 0.09 -63.10 1.56
C LYS A 575 -1.08 -62.56 0.73
N ILE A 576 -2.15 -63.35 0.66
CA ILE A 576 -3.40 -62.92 -0.02
C ILE A 576 -4.09 -61.88 0.86
N VAL A 577 -4.13 -60.66 0.38
CA VAL A 577 -4.73 -59.54 1.11
C VAL A 577 -6.21 -59.39 0.75
N THR A 578 -7.09 -59.32 1.76
CA THR A 578 -8.53 -59.02 1.56
C THR A 578 -8.78 -57.58 1.13
N GLU A 579 -9.94 -57.30 0.55
CA GLU A 579 -10.34 -55.92 0.14
C GLU A 579 -10.38 -54.91 1.29
N THR A 580 -10.36 -55.32 2.55
CA THR A 580 -10.38 -54.49 3.76
C THR A 580 -8.98 -54.12 4.29
N GLY A 581 -7.90 -54.69 3.76
CA GLY A 581 -6.55 -54.50 4.24
C GLY A 581 -6.21 -55.29 5.52
N VAL A 582 -7.00 -56.27 5.84
CA VAL A 582 -6.80 -57.17 7.01
C VAL A 582 -6.47 -58.60 6.54
N TYR A 583 -5.48 -59.23 7.13
CA TYR A 583 -5.13 -60.62 6.93
C TYR A 583 -5.71 -61.49 8.08
N VAL A 584 -6.34 -62.59 7.71
CA VAL A 584 -6.88 -63.56 8.71
C VAL A 584 -5.95 -64.73 8.78
N LYS A 585 -5.42 -65.06 9.95
CA LYS A 585 -4.51 -66.19 10.13
C LYS A 585 -5.21 -67.51 9.91
N GLY A 586 -4.69 -68.35 9.03
CA GLY A 586 -5.14 -69.75 8.84
C GLY A 586 -6.38 -69.95 7.98
N VAL A 587 -6.89 -68.90 7.31
CA VAL A 587 -8.08 -69.04 6.44
C VAL A 587 -7.92 -68.21 5.18
N ASP A 588 -7.91 -68.90 4.02
CA ASP A 588 -7.85 -68.23 2.70
C ASP A 588 -9.27 -68.01 2.14
N ASN A 589 -9.48 -66.90 1.43
CA ASN A 589 -10.74 -66.56 0.74
C ASN A 589 -11.97 -66.36 1.62
N ILE A 590 -11.86 -65.76 2.78
CA ILE A 590 -13.02 -65.39 3.61
C ILE A 590 -13.40 -63.93 3.41
N LEU A 591 -14.72 -63.62 3.43
CA LEU A 591 -15.22 -62.25 3.32
C LEU A 591 -14.97 -61.54 4.67
N VAL A 592 -14.13 -60.47 4.62
CA VAL A 592 -13.79 -59.67 5.80
C VAL A 592 -14.45 -58.31 5.74
N ARG A 593 -15.08 -57.86 6.84
CA ARG A 593 -15.73 -56.56 6.98
C ARG A 593 -15.27 -55.87 8.26
N LEU A 594 -15.07 -54.54 8.20
CA LEU A 594 -14.81 -53.75 9.38
C LEU A 594 -16.10 -53.43 10.13
N SER A 595 -16.09 -53.58 11.45
CA SER A 595 -17.27 -53.33 12.28
C SER A 595 -17.71 -51.87 12.28
N LYS A 596 -19.02 -51.62 12.33
CA LYS A 596 -19.59 -50.27 12.39
C LYS A 596 -19.63 -49.71 13.82
N CYS A 597 -19.58 -50.54 14.84
CA CYS A 597 -19.63 -50.13 16.25
C CYS A 597 -18.37 -49.47 16.72
N CYS A 598 -17.20 -50.05 16.45
CA CYS A 598 -15.88 -49.56 16.96
C CYS A 598 -15.00 -48.95 15.85
N GLN A 599 -15.39 -49.12 14.56
CA GLN A 599 -14.72 -48.50 13.40
C GLN A 599 -13.19 -48.68 13.44
N PRO A 600 -12.67 -49.92 13.36
CA PRO A 600 -11.22 -50.17 13.46
C PRO A 600 -10.46 -49.55 12.29
N ILE A 601 -9.28 -49.05 12.56
CA ILE A 601 -8.37 -48.42 11.55
C ILE A 601 -6.94 -48.98 11.73
N PRO A 602 -6.07 -48.94 10.69
CA PRO A 602 -4.71 -49.42 10.80
C PRO A 602 -3.97 -48.80 11.98
N GLY A 603 -3.35 -49.69 12.80
CA GLY A 603 -2.71 -49.34 14.05
C GLY A 603 -3.58 -49.58 15.31
N ASP A 604 -4.88 -49.84 15.17
CA ASP A 604 -5.70 -50.38 16.25
C ASP A 604 -5.33 -51.86 16.49
N ASP A 605 -5.39 -52.29 17.71
CA ASP A 605 -5.36 -53.70 18.09
C ASP A 605 -6.70 -54.34 17.75
N ILE A 606 -6.70 -55.36 16.87
CA ILE A 606 -7.94 -55.90 16.23
C ILE A 606 -8.10 -57.37 16.43
N VAL A 607 -9.37 -57.82 16.46
CA VAL A 607 -9.78 -59.19 16.51
C VAL A 607 -10.88 -59.46 15.50
N GLY A 608 -10.84 -60.62 14.86
CA GLY A 608 -11.86 -61.06 13.93
C GLY A 608 -12.98 -61.85 14.65
N PHE A 609 -14.24 -61.54 14.38
CA PHE A 609 -15.41 -62.24 14.90
C PHE A 609 -16.17 -62.98 13.79
N ILE A 610 -16.36 -64.28 13.93
CA ILE A 610 -17.07 -65.10 12.96
C ILE A 610 -18.57 -64.83 13.04
N THR A 611 -19.16 -64.30 11.96
CA THR A 611 -20.58 -63.98 11.87
C THR A 611 -21.28 -65.01 10.96
N LYS A 612 -22.32 -65.70 11.47
CA LYS A 612 -23.07 -66.73 10.69
C LYS A 612 -23.57 -66.15 9.38
N GLY A 613 -23.12 -66.72 8.25
CA GLY A 613 -23.53 -66.33 6.90
C GLY A 613 -23.02 -65.00 6.34
N ARG A 614 -22.11 -64.28 7.02
CA ARG A 614 -21.57 -62.98 6.62
C ARG A 614 -20.05 -62.84 6.63
N GLY A 615 -19.32 -63.92 6.91
CA GLY A 615 -17.86 -63.93 6.99
C GLY A 615 -17.31 -63.43 8.33
N VAL A 616 -16.12 -62.85 8.34
CA VAL A 616 -15.44 -62.30 9.53
C VAL A 616 -15.65 -60.80 9.64
N THR A 617 -16.16 -60.37 10.81
CA THR A 617 -16.26 -58.92 11.14
C THR A 617 -15.10 -58.54 12.07
N VAL A 618 -14.30 -57.57 11.68
CA VAL A 618 -13.14 -57.12 12.45
C VAL A 618 -13.57 -56.04 13.45
N HIS A 619 -13.26 -56.26 14.70
CA HIS A 619 -13.51 -55.32 15.80
C HIS A 619 -12.16 -54.85 16.40
N ARG A 620 -12.18 -53.75 17.13
CA ARG A 620 -11.12 -53.40 18.04
C ARG A 620 -11.13 -54.36 19.25
N ASN A 621 -9.98 -54.76 19.76
CA ASN A 621 -9.89 -55.72 20.87
C ASN A 621 -10.60 -55.25 22.17
N ASN A 622 -10.70 -53.91 22.35
CA ASN A 622 -11.44 -53.30 23.46
C ASN A 622 -12.88 -52.91 23.15
N CYS A 623 -13.52 -53.55 22.16
CA CYS A 623 -14.90 -53.20 21.76
C CYS A 623 -15.91 -53.77 22.78
N PRO A 624 -16.80 -52.95 23.39
CA PRO A 624 -17.75 -53.44 24.42
C PRO A 624 -18.80 -54.36 23.83
N ASN A 625 -18.92 -54.50 22.52
CA ASN A 625 -19.84 -55.44 21.86
C ASN A 625 -19.22 -56.84 21.64
N LEU A 626 -18.03 -57.11 22.17
CA LEU A 626 -17.44 -58.42 22.23
C LEU A 626 -17.64 -58.95 23.66
N SER A 627 -18.45 -60.00 23.84
CA SER A 627 -18.66 -60.62 25.15
C SER A 627 -17.66 -61.75 25.40
N GLU A 628 -17.30 -61.98 26.66
CA GLU A 628 -16.40 -63.09 27.04
C GLU A 628 -16.95 -64.49 26.67
N GLU A 629 -18.25 -64.62 26.46
CA GLU A 629 -18.92 -65.87 26.06
C GLU A 629 -18.66 -66.22 24.59
N ASP A 630 -18.19 -65.30 23.77
CA ASP A 630 -17.97 -65.49 22.34
C ASP A 630 -16.53 -65.91 21.95
N ASN A 631 -15.66 -66.24 22.91
CA ASN A 631 -14.24 -66.59 22.68
C ASN A 631 -14.04 -67.73 21.64
N ALA A 632 -14.96 -68.63 21.52
CA ALA A 632 -14.92 -69.72 20.50
C ALA A 632 -15.13 -69.23 19.02
N ARG A 633 -15.48 -67.96 18.83
CA ARG A 633 -15.73 -67.33 17.51
C ARG A 633 -14.72 -66.25 17.15
N LEU A 634 -13.72 -66.05 17.99
CA LEU A 634 -12.66 -65.08 17.75
C LEU A 634 -11.56 -65.71 16.87
N LEU A 635 -11.04 -64.91 15.97
CA LEU A 635 -9.94 -65.23 15.06
C LEU A 635 -8.85 -64.17 15.15
N ASP A 636 -7.60 -64.63 15.11
CA ASP A 636 -6.48 -63.74 14.98
C ASP A 636 -6.42 -63.09 13.61
N VAL A 637 -6.40 -61.78 13.60
CA VAL A 637 -6.32 -60.96 12.42
C VAL A 637 -5.25 -59.88 12.55
N GLU A 638 -4.62 -59.53 11.46
CA GLU A 638 -3.56 -58.54 11.42
C GLU A 638 -3.75 -57.55 10.30
N TRP A 639 -3.36 -56.27 10.55
CA TRP A 639 -3.29 -55.27 9.48
C TRP A 639 -2.12 -55.56 8.54
N VAL A 640 -2.33 -55.39 7.25
CA VAL A 640 -1.30 -55.55 6.22
C VAL A 640 -0.70 -54.19 5.87
N GLU A 641 0.61 -54.02 6.13
CA GLU A 641 1.32 -52.70 6.02
C GLU A 641 1.39 -52.11 4.62
N SER A 642 0.97 -52.79 3.54
CA SER A 642 1.29 -52.42 2.18
C SER A 642 0.28 -51.55 1.45
N LEU A 643 -0.73 -50.95 2.11
CA LEU A 643 -1.78 -50.16 1.44
C LEU A 643 -1.84 -48.69 1.87
N ASN A 644 -0.82 -47.93 1.53
CA ASN A 644 -0.70 -46.48 1.78
C ASN A 644 -1.76 -45.56 1.08
N ALA A 645 -2.71 -46.13 0.34
CA ALA A 645 -3.69 -45.36 -0.44
C ALA A 645 -5.11 -45.36 0.13
N ARG A 646 -5.42 -46.20 1.15
CA ARG A 646 -6.79 -46.32 1.68
C ARG A 646 -7.04 -45.40 2.87
N ARG A 647 -8.26 -44.84 2.91
CA ARG A 647 -8.76 -44.03 4.01
C ARG A 647 -9.89 -44.74 4.72
N TYR A 648 -9.87 -44.66 6.04
CA TYR A 648 -10.81 -45.32 6.93
C TYR A 648 -11.68 -44.30 7.65
N SER A 649 -12.96 -44.57 7.82
CA SER A 649 -13.90 -43.64 8.44
C SER A 649 -13.93 -43.80 9.95
N VAL A 650 -13.71 -42.69 10.68
CA VAL A 650 -13.80 -42.63 12.15
C VAL A 650 -14.77 -41.53 12.55
N THR A 651 -15.53 -41.76 13.63
CA THR A 651 -16.41 -40.73 14.20
C THR A 651 -15.79 -40.19 15.50
N LEU A 652 -15.58 -38.88 15.56
CA LEU A 652 -15.13 -38.17 16.75
C LEU A 652 -16.32 -37.44 17.39
N GLN A 653 -16.37 -37.47 18.71
CA GLN A 653 -17.29 -36.67 19.52
C GLN A 653 -16.49 -35.58 20.23
N ILE A 654 -16.90 -34.34 20.00
CA ILE A 654 -16.29 -33.15 20.56
C ILE A 654 -17.25 -32.56 21.57
N HIS A 655 -16.82 -32.39 22.80
CA HIS A 655 -17.57 -31.71 23.84
C HIS A 655 -16.94 -30.32 24.07
N ALA A 656 -17.76 -29.29 23.96
CA ALA A 656 -17.30 -27.91 24.09
C ALA A 656 -18.36 -27.02 24.77
N PHE A 657 -17.96 -25.84 25.25
CA PHE A 657 -18.87 -24.78 25.60
C PHE A 657 -19.39 -24.10 24.32
N ASP A 658 -20.72 -23.89 24.24
CA ASP A 658 -21.34 -23.28 23.07
C ASP A 658 -21.03 -21.79 23.00
N ARG A 659 -20.45 -21.36 21.86
CA ARG A 659 -20.15 -19.97 21.55
C ARG A 659 -20.22 -19.70 20.06
N GLU A 660 -20.34 -18.42 19.72
CA GLU A 660 -20.24 -17.99 18.31
C GLU A 660 -18.92 -18.45 17.68
N LEU A 661 -19.00 -18.90 16.43
CA LEU A 661 -17.89 -19.34 15.59
C LEU A 661 -17.19 -20.66 16.06
N LEU A 662 -17.68 -21.36 17.10
CA LEU A 662 -17.08 -22.64 17.54
C LEU A 662 -17.03 -23.65 16.40
N LEU A 663 -18.17 -23.87 15.73
CA LEU A 663 -18.28 -24.81 14.62
C LEU A 663 -17.37 -24.42 13.44
N GLN A 664 -17.27 -23.12 13.16
CA GLN A 664 -16.36 -22.60 12.13
C GLN A 664 -14.89 -22.89 12.47
N ASN A 665 -14.47 -22.71 13.71
CA ASN A 665 -13.12 -23.01 14.16
C ASN A 665 -12.78 -24.51 14.04
N VAL A 666 -13.75 -25.38 14.38
CA VAL A 666 -13.62 -26.84 14.20
C VAL A 666 -13.44 -27.18 12.72
N LEU A 667 -14.26 -26.61 11.84
CA LEU A 667 -14.21 -26.84 10.39
C LEU A 667 -12.92 -26.29 9.75
N LEU A 668 -12.45 -25.13 10.19
CA LEU A 668 -11.19 -24.54 9.75
C LEU A 668 -10.01 -25.43 10.11
N THR A 669 -9.94 -25.93 11.37
CA THR A 669 -8.88 -26.82 11.84
C THR A 669 -8.80 -28.10 11.01
N LEU A 670 -9.95 -28.67 10.64
CA LEU A 670 -10.02 -29.86 9.79
C LEU A 670 -9.62 -29.57 8.34
N SER A 671 -10.07 -28.45 7.80
CA SER A 671 -9.72 -27.98 6.45
C SER A 671 -8.23 -27.70 6.29
N GLU A 672 -7.64 -27.02 7.27
CA GLU A 672 -6.19 -26.75 7.30
C GLU A 672 -5.36 -28.03 7.38
N SER A 673 -5.89 -29.05 8.06
CA SER A 673 -5.29 -30.37 8.14
C SER A 673 -5.56 -31.26 6.94
N ARG A 674 -6.33 -30.79 5.94
CA ARG A 674 -6.74 -31.50 4.71
C ARG A 674 -7.42 -32.83 4.98
N VAL A 675 -8.17 -32.90 6.06
CA VAL A 675 -8.94 -34.09 6.43
C VAL A 675 -10.33 -34.01 5.79
N GLU A 676 -10.73 -35.08 5.10
CA GLU A 676 -12.03 -35.17 4.45
C GLU A 676 -13.13 -35.48 5.46
N ILE A 677 -14.17 -34.64 5.47
CA ILE A 677 -15.32 -34.79 6.38
C ILE A 677 -16.40 -35.63 5.70
N LYS A 678 -16.84 -36.69 6.38
CA LYS A 678 -17.91 -37.59 5.92
C LYS A 678 -19.28 -37.13 6.38
N LYS A 679 -19.41 -36.70 7.63
CA LYS A 679 -20.67 -36.32 8.26
C LYS A 679 -20.40 -35.38 9.42
N LEU A 680 -21.29 -34.40 9.61
CA LEU A 680 -21.25 -33.50 10.74
C LEU A 680 -22.64 -33.38 11.36
N ASN A 681 -22.73 -33.51 12.69
CA ASN A 681 -23.92 -33.19 13.49
C ASN A 681 -23.44 -32.34 14.67
N SER A 682 -24.16 -31.25 14.96
CA SER A 682 -23.92 -30.42 16.12
C SER A 682 -25.22 -30.23 16.88
N GLU A 683 -25.19 -30.41 18.19
CA GLU A 683 -26.33 -30.28 19.08
C GLU A 683 -25.92 -29.41 20.28
N SER A 684 -26.57 -28.24 20.41
CA SER A 684 -26.41 -27.35 21.54
C SER A 684 -27.44 -27.66 22.61
N LYS A 685 -27.01 -27.71 23.86
CA LYS A 685 -27.85 -28.00 25.02
C LYS A 685 -28.20 -26.72 25.78
N ALA A 686 -29.27 -26.79 26.58
CA ALA A 686 -29.77 -25.64 27.35
C ALA A 686 -28.76 -25.13 28.41
N ASP A 687 -27.79 -25.95 28.82
CA ASP A 687 -26.73 -25.64 29.76
C ASP A 687 -25.50 -24.92 29.13
N LYS A 688 -25.65 -24.40 27.91
CA LYS A 688 -24.59 -23.79 27.11
C LYS A 688 -23.41 -24.73 26.80
N THR A 689 -23.64 -26.05 26.78
CA THR A 689 -22.69 -27.01 26.24
C THR A 689 -23.09 -27.42 24.84
N CYS A 690 -22.11 -27.78 24.01
CA CYS A 690 -22.33 -28.26 22.66
C CYS A 690 -21.65 -29.61 22.45
N VAL A 691 -22.34 -30.52 21.80
CA VAL A 691 -21.78 -31.82 21.38
C VAL A 691 -21.73 -31.85 19.86
N ILE A 692 -20.53 -31.92 19.29
CA ILE A 692 -20.30 -31.99 17.85
C ILE A 692 -19.83 -33.42 17.51
N MET A 693 -20.61 -34.09 16.69
CA MET A 693 -20.28 -35.43 16.14
C MET A 693 -19.78 -35.29 14.72
N ILE A 694 -18.49 -35.60 14.49
CA ILE A 694 -17.88 -35.45 13.19
C ILE A 694 -17.29 -36.76 12.70
N GLY A 695 -17.73 -37.22 11.52
CA GLY A 695 -17.13 -38.34 10.80
C GLY A 695 -16.02 -37.85 9.90
N ILE A 696 -14.82 -38.37 10.04
CA ILE A 696 -13.64 -38.03 9.24
C ILE A 696 -13.03 -39.26 8.58
N TYR A 697 -12.25 -39.05 7.51
CA TYR A 697 -11.45 -40.09 6.89
C TYR A 697 -9.99 -39.92 7.27
N VAL A 698 -9.39 -41.01 7.85
CA VAL A 698 -7.98 -41.07 8.28
C VAL A 698 -7.29 -42.32 7.72
N LYS A 699 -5.97 -42.30 7.65
CA LYS A 699 -5.16 -43.42 7.15
C LYS A 699 -4.84 -44.46 8.25
N ASN A 700 -4.60 -43.97 9.46
CA ASN A 700 -4.17 -44.80 10.61
C ASN A 700 -4.49 -44.11 11.94
N VAL A 701 -4.15 -44.78 13.06
CA VAL A 701 -4.34 -44.30 14.43
C VAL A 701 -3.55 -43.01 14.66
N ASN A 702 -2.31 -42.89 14.16
CA ASN A 702 -1.48 -41.73 14.39
C ASN A 702 -2.11 -40.43 13.78
N GLU A 703 -2.70 -40.52 12.57
CA GLU A 703 -3.41 -39.42 11.97
C GLU A 703 -4.68 -39.05 12.75
N CYS A 704 -5.38 -40.08 13.28
CA CYS A 704 -6.55 -39.85 14.12
C CYS A 704 -6.19 -39.15 15.43
N ASP A 705 -5.15 -39.61 16.12
CA ASP A 705 -4.67 -39.01 17.37
C ASP A 705 -4.13 -37.60 17.21
N TYR A 706 -3.45 -37.35 16.10
CA TYR A 706 -3.04 -35.99 15.72
C TYR A 706 -4.25 -35.06 15.59
N MET A 707 -5.32 -35.51 14.95
CA MET A 707 -6.54 -34.71 14.82
C MET A 707 -7.23 -34.49 16.15
N ILE A 708 -7.29 -35.51 17.01
CA ILE A 708 -7.84 -35.38 18.38
C ILE A 708 -7.06 -34.32 19.16
N LYS A 709 -5.74 -34.36 19.11
CA LYS A 709 -4.87 -33.37 19.80
C LYS A 709 -5.10 -31.94 19.25
N LYS A 710 -5.21 -31.77 17.93
CA LYS A 710 -5.49 -30.47 17.33
C LYS A 710 -6.87 -29.92 17.70
N LEU A 711 -7.89 -30.75 17.66
CA LEU A 711 -9.25 -30.33 18.01
C LEU A 711 -9.37 -29.98 19.50
N ARG A 712 -8.61 -30.63 20.40
CA ARG A 712 -8.53 -30.28 21.84
C ARG A 712 -7.86 -28.91 22.08
N GLN A 713 -7.07 -28.40 21.16
CA GLN A 713 -6.42 -27.09 21.30
C GLN A 713 -7.35 -25.92 20.95
N ILE A 714 -8.53 -26.20 20.39
CA ILE A 714 -9.52 -25.15 20.09
C ILE A 714 -10.08 -24.64 21.43
N GLN A 715 -10.08 -23.34 21.59
CA GLN A 715 -10.59 -22.69 22.78
C GLN A 715 -12.03 -23.15 23.06
N ASP A 716 -12.32 -23.44 24.32
CA ASP A 716 -13.61 -23.92 24.85
C ASP A 716 -13.97 -25.38 24.49
N VAL A 717 -13.09 -26.13 23.82
CA VAL A 717 -13.20 -27.58 23.67
C VAL A 717 -12.53 -28.26 24.86
N TYR A 718 -13.30 -29.05 25.63
CA TYR A 718 -12.78 -29.72 26.84
C TYR A 718 -12.59 -31.22 26.68
N SER A 719 -13.31 -31.88 25.74
CA SER A 719 -13.06 -33.30 25.41
C SER A 719 -13.25 -33.54 23.90
N VAL A 720 -12.37 -34.42 23.36
CA VAL A 720 -12.50 -34.97 22.02
C VAL A 720 -12.21 -36.46 22.11
N GLU A 721 -13.19 -37.29 21.77
CA GLU A 721 -13.13 -38.74 21.92
C GLU A 721 -13.56 -39.45 20.64
N ARG A 722 -12.97 -40.64 20.41
CA ARG A 722 -13.39 -41.52 19.32
C ARG A 722 -14.55 -42.39 19.80
N ILE A 723 -15.68 -42.28 19.14
CA ILE A 723 -16.88 -43.00 19.56
C ILE A 723 -16.76 -44.49 19.27
N VAL A 724 -17.13 -45.31 20.28
CA VAL A 724 -17.47 -46.71 20.18
C VAL A 724 -18.99 -46.79 20.44
N LYS A 725 -19.77 -47.22 19.45
CA LYS A 725 -21.23 -47.37 19.58
C LYS A 725 -21.61 -48.73 20.08
#